data_db05f0631b8ea7d757576294e8704d0f
#
_entry.id   db05f0631b8ea7d757576294e8704d0f
#
_cell.length_a   1.000
_cell.length_b   1.000
_cell.length_c   1.000
_cell.angle_alpha   90.00
_cell.angle_beta   90.00
_cell.angle_gamma   90.00
#
_symmetry.space_group_name_H-M   'P 1'
#
loop_
_entity.id
_entity.type
_entity.pdbx_description
1 polymer ?
#
loop_
_entity_poly.entity_id
_entity_poly.type
_entity_poly.pdbx_seq_one_letter_code
_entity_poly.pdbx_strand_id
1 'polypeptide(L)'
;MASFYVNGQLVTAEKNQKLLRFLRDELRLTSVKDGCSEGACGTCHVLIDGKATKACVPSVDKLEGRHIITVEGLSDTEKEVYAWAFAKVGAVQCGFCIPGMVISAKALLDVNPDPSREEAAFAIRNNICRCTGYKKIIDAILLAAETFRNGGRIPQESDRARVGEAMPRIDAKEKVLGTGKYPDDIYLDGMIYGSAVRSRYPRARVLAIHKEKALALPGVVGVYTADDIPGKVKVGHLMQDWDTMIPVGKITHYLGDAICLVAAETPEILEKAKKLVEVEYEPLKPVFSPTYAAQPFAPQVHESGNLLCEKHVSRGNADQAIRDADYVLMYHYETPYTEHAFLEPECAVAYRDEDGVTILSTDQGTYDTARETSIMLGLPKEKVHVTNMLVGGGFGGKEDMTVQHHAALIAYLSGRPVKVKLTRSESILVHPKRHPMKVTITMGCNNDGLIQGVKAEVTADTGAYASLGGPVLERACTHAAGPYHYDNFEITGRAYYTNNPPAGAFRGFGVTQTCYAMEMTLTKMAHELGISPWEIRYRNAIRPGQTLPNGQIAPPSTGLVETLEAVKDICENNKNMGIACAMKNAGVGVGIPDTGRCIVAVHGGKLHIRSGASCIGQGLGTVLTQIVGTMLHCDREDIVYEAANNVDAPDSGTTSGSRQTLVTGEACRRACQKLLEAAGADVKVSDYTGIANIAELRDLPGENCGDGAVGTELPETVQVDWKKLEGQEFYGEYLAKTDPLGAQDVANPVSHVAYGYATQVCILNDDGTIKEIDAAHFVGKAINPLNCEGQIEGGVAMALGFTLTEHYPLYDCIPSAKYGTLGLFRADKVPTINSILVEKKGQDMACGAIGIGEITTIPTAPAVAGAYFALDGEMRCSLPLMKTPYERPKMPRYWW
;
A
#
# COMPACT_ATOMS: atom_id res chain seq x y z
N MET A 1 28.14 -30.39 -13.63
CA MET A 1 28.36 -29.26 -14.56
C MET A 1 27.35 -29.38 -15.68
N ALA A 2 26.70 -28.31 -16.05
CA ALA A 2 25.85 -28.24 -17.22
C ALA A 2 26.17 -26.97 -18.02
N SER A 3 26.26 -27.11 -19.36
CA SER A 3 26.56 -26.00 -20.27
C SER A 3 25.32 -25.66 -21.10
N PHE A 4 24.92 -24.40 -21.12
CA PHE A 4 23.71 -23.91 -21.79
C PHE A 4 23.93 -22.46 -22.25
N TYR A 5 23.04 -21.95 -23.07
CA TYR A 5 23.16 -20.59 -23.58
C TYR A 5 22.31 -19.61 -22.78
N VAL A 6 22.87 -18.48 -22.38
CA VAL A 6 22.13 -17.38 -21.74
C VAL A 6 22.34 -16.11 -22.59
N ASN A 7 21.26 -15.54 -23.13
CA ASN A 7 21.30 -14.35 -24.00
C ASN A 7 22.32 -14.51 -25.16
N GLY A 8 22.37 -15.70 -25.75
CA GLY A 8 23.27 -16.04 -26.86
C GLY A 8 24.71 -16.44 -26.47
N GLN A 9 25.08 -16.31 -25.19
CA GLN A 9 26.41 -16.67 -24.69
C GLN A 9 26.42 -18.06 -24.05
N LEU A 10 27.41 -18.90 -24.37
CA LEU A 10 27.58 -20.20 -23.72
C LEU A 10 28.13 -20.00 -22.30
N VAL A 11 27.43 -20.54 -21.33
CA VAL A 11 27.82 -20.49 -19.91
C VAL A 11 27.86 -21.91 -19.33
N THR A 12 28.66 -22.11 -18.29
CA THR A 12 28.76 -23.40 -17.59
C THR A 12 28.49 -23.18 -16.11
N ALA A 13 27.52 -23.91 -15.56
CA ALA A 13 27.23 -23.92 -14.13
C ALA A 13 28.11 -25.03 -13.48
N GLU A 14 28.99 -24.63 -12.56
CA GLU A 14 29.91 -25.54 -11.87
C GLU A 14 29.23 -26.36 -10.78
N LYS A 15 28.21 -25.76 -10.10
CA LYS A 15 27.43 -26.43 -9.05
C LYS A 15 25.96 -26.54 -9.47
N ASN A 16 25.28 -27.57 -8.98
CA ASN A 16 23.82 -27.68 -9.19
C ASN A 16 23.07 -26.76 -8.26
N GLN A 17 22.25 -25.89 -8.86
CA GLN A 17 21.42 -24.90 -8.17
C GLN A 17 20.18 -24.55 -9.00
N LYS A 18 19.26 -23.75 -8.45
CA LYS A 18 18.13 -23.24 -9.22
C LYS A 18 18.60 -22.23 -10.26
N LEU A 19 18.00 -22.26 -11.45
CA LEU A 19 18.33 -21.32 -12.53
C LEU A 19 18.21 -19.86 -12.06
N LEU A 20 17.20 -19.53 -11.27
CA LEU A 20 17.04 -18.20 -10.68
C LEU A 20 18.31 -17.73 -9.94
N ARG A 21 18.89 -18.58 -9.11
CA ARG A 21 20.11 -18.24 -8.35
C ARG A 21 21.31 -18.05 -9.29
N PHE A 22 21.49 -18.95 -10.25
CA PHE A 22 22.55 -18.84 -11.23
C PHE A 22 22.49 -17.51 -12.02
N LEU A 23 21.29 -17.17 -12.53
CA LEU A 23 21.10 -15.92 -13.30
C LEU A 23 21.35 -14.66 -12.45
N ARG A 24 20.86 -14.63 -11.20
CA ARG A 24 20.99 -13.46 -10.34
C ARG A 24 22.35 -13.37 -9.66
N ASP A 25 22.79 -14.46 -9.04
CA ASP A 25 23.90 -14.42 -8.10
C ASP A 25 25.27 -14.60 -8.82
N GLU A 26 25.31 -15.34 -9.95
CA GLU A 26 26.53 -15.52 -10.74
C GLU A 26 26.59 -14.60 -11.96
N LEU A 27 25.52 -14.52 -12.76
CA LEU A 27 25.50 -13.69 -13.97
C LEU A 27 25.04 -12.25 -13.76
N ARG A 28 24.54 -11.90 -12.58
CA ARG A 28 24.05 -10.56 -12.23
C ARG A 28 22.91 -10.04 -13.12
N LEU A 29 22.09 -10.95 -13.69
CA LEU A 29 20.93 -10.61 -14.51
C LEU A 29 19.74 -10.26 -13.61
N THR A 30 19.64 -9.00 -13.23
CA THR A 30 18.72 -8.52 -12.20
C THR A 30 17.30 -8.27 -12.69
N SER A 31 17.03 -8.33 -14.03
CA SER A 31 15.67 -8.32 -14.55
C SER A 31 14.85 -9.55 -14.08
N VAL A 32 15.55 -10.66 -13.80
CA VAL A 32 14.95 -11.88 -13.28
C VAL A 32 14.71 -11.71 -11.77
N LYS A 33 13.50 -11.23 -11.39
CA LYS A 33 13.19 -10.88 -10.00
C LYS A 33 12.80 -12.10 -9.15
N ASP A 34 13.26 -12.11 -7.91
CA ASP A 34 12.91 -13.16 -6.94
C ASP A 34 11.78 -12.71 -6.01
N GLY A 35 10.53 -12.96 -6.42
CA GLY A 35 9.35 -12.59 -5.63
C GLY A 35 8.85 -13.67 -4.66
N CYS A 36 8.97 -14.96 -5.00
CA CYS A 36 8.44 -16.01 -4.13
C CYS A 36 9.35 -17.25 -4.00
N SER A 37 10.23 -17.54 -4.95
CA SER A 37 11.03 -18.78 -5.03
C SER A 37 10.21 -20.09 -4.90
N GLU A 38 8.87 -20.03 -4.98
CA GLU A 38 7.91 -21.13 -4.78
C GLU A 38 7.18 -21.54 -6.07
N GLY A 39 7.55 -20.98 -7.22
CA GLY A 39 6.88 -21.25 -8.50
C GLY A 39 5.49 -20.61 -8.66
N ALA A 40 5.10 -19.66 -7.80
CA ALA A 40 3.75 -19.09 -7.77
C ALA A 40 3.61 -17.76 -8.53
N CYS A 41 4.53 -16.79 -8.31
CA CYS A 41 4.32 -15.38 -8.69
C CYS A 41 4.67 -15.03 -10.15
N GLY A 42 5.59 -15.75 -10.80
CA GLY A 42 5.99 -15.49 -12.19
C GLY A 42 6.91 -14.28 -12.41
N THR A 43 7.38 -13.59 -11.37
CA THR A 43 8.32 -12.45 -11.52
C THR A 43 9.68 -12.86 -12.09
N CYS A 44 10.02 -14.14 -11.95
CA CYS A 44 11.26 -14.74 -12.45
C CYS A 44 11.11 -15.44 -13.81
N HIS A 45 10.11 -15.07 -14.63
CA HIS A 45 9.98 -15.64 -15.97
C HIS A 45 11.20 -15.32 -16.83
N VAL A 46 11.66 -16.35 -17.54
CA VAL A 46 12.64 -16.31 -18.61
C VAL A 46 12.11 -17.13 -19.79
N LEU A 47 12.61 -16.93 -20.99
CA LEU A 47 12.33 -17.89 -22.06
C LEU A 47 13.34 -19.05 -21.94
N ILE A 48 12.85 -20.27 -21.99
CA ILE A 48 13.66 -21.47 -22.21
C ILE A 48 13.19 -22.09 -23.51
N ASP A 49 14.03 -22.07 -24.54
CA ASP A 49 13.71 -22.51 -25.90
C ASP A 49 12.39 -21.88 -26.41
N GLY A 50 12.24 -20.57 -26.23
CA GLY A 50 11.07 -19.78 -26.66
C GLY A 50 9.85 -19.87 -25.76
N LYS A 51 9.86 -20.64 -24.67
CA LYS A 51 8.72 -20.79 -23.75
C LYS A 51 8.93 -20.06 -22.44
N ALA A 52 7.96 -19.22 -22.05
CA ALA A 52 7.98 -18.55 -20.75
C ALA A 52 7.96 -19.57 -19.60
N THR A 53 9.04 -19.56 -18.81
CA THR A 53 9.29 -20.53 -17.73
C THR A 53 9.79 -19.80 -16.48
N LYS A 54 9.28 -20.22 -15.31
CA LYS A 54 9.68 -19.64 -14.02
C LYS A 54 11.08 -20.14 -13.64
N ALA A 55 12.10 -19.31 -13.63
CA ALA A 55 13.50 -19.66 -13.34
C ALA A 55 13.71 -20.28 -11.95
N CYS A 56 12.81 -20.02 -10.99
CA CYS A 56 12.90 -20.65 -9.66
C CYS A 56 12.52 -22.14 -9.64
N VAL A 57 11.98 -22.70 -10.74
CA VAL A 57 11.54 -24.10 -10.79
C VAL A 57 12.66 -25.04 -11.27
N PRO A 58 13.28 -24.88 -12.46
CA PRO A 58 14.30 -25.81 -12.94
C PRO A 58 15.62 -25.62 -12.19
N SER A 59 16.34 -26.75 -12.04
CA SER A 59 17.75 -26.76 -11.64
C SER A 59 18.62 -26.75 -12.88
N VAL A 60 19.80 -26.12 -12.80
CA VAL A 60 20.72 -25.93 -13.94
C VAL A 60 21.19 -27.23 -14.59
N ASP A 61 21.30 -28.33 -13.83
CA ASP A 61 21.67 -29.66 -14.33
C ASP A 61 20.71 -30.23 -15.39
N LYS A 62 19.48 -29.69 -15.48
CA LYS A 62 18.44 -30.08 -16.46
C LYS A 62 18.43 -29.23 -17.73
N LEU A 63 19.38 -28.30 -17.86
CA LEU A 63 19.38 -27.26 -18.89
C LEU A 63 20.49 -27.41 -19.92
N GLU A 64 21.18 -28.58 -19.96
CA GLU A 64 22.25 -28.85 -20.93
C GLU A 64 21.79 -28.53 -22.35
N GLY A 65 22.55 -27.67 -23.05
CA GLY A 65 22.32 -27.25 -24.42
C GLY A 65 21.09 -26.36 -24.66
N ARG A 66 20.33 -25.96 -23.60
CA ARG A 66 19.14 -25.12 -23.73
C ARG A 66 19.51 -23.66 -23.98
N HIS A 67 18.57 -22.94 -24.59
CA HIS A 67 18.67 -21.49 -24.83
C HIS A 67 17.77 -20.71 -23.88
N ILE A 68 18.38 -19.83 -23.08
CA ILE A 68 17.69 -19.01 -22.09
C ILE A 68 17.79 -17.55 -22.49
N ILE A 69 16.64 -16.84 -22.50
CA ILE A 69 16.58 -15.40 -22.78
C ILE A 69 15.93 -14.70 -21.59
N THR A 70 16.60 -13.66 -21.09
CA THR A 70 16.10 -12.71 -20.10
C THR A 70 15.80 -11.36 -20.80
N VAL A 71 15.26 -10.36 -20.07
CA VAL A 71 15.00 -9.03 -20.66
C VAL A 71 16.30 -8.39 -21.19
N GLU A 72 17.43 -8.63 -20.54
CA GLU A 72 18.73 -8.14 -21.01
C GLU A 72 19.11 -8.67 -22.39
N GLY A 73 18.63 -9.85 -22.77
CA GLY A 73 18.87 -10.51 -24.06
C GLY A 73 17.89 -10.14 -25.18
N LEU A 74 16.91 -9.28 -24.93
CA LEU A 74 16.04 -8.75 -25.97
C LEU A 74 16.82 -7.81 -26.91
N SER A 75 16.40 -7.72 -28.17
CA SER A 75 16.94 -6.72 -29.11
C SER A 75 16.62 -5.30 -28.65
N ASP A 76 17.39 -4.32 -29.14
CA ASP A 76 17.16 -2.92 -28.77
C ASP A 76 15.77 -2.44 -29.18
N THR A 77 15.29 -2.86 -30.36
CA THR A 77 13.91 -2.54 -30.81
C THR A 77 12.87 -3.13 -29.85
N GLU A 78 13.02 -4.37 -29.42
CA GLU A 78 12.08 -4.98 -28.46
C GLU A 78 12.08 -4.24 -27.12
N LYS A 79 13.28 -3.91 -26.59
CA LYS A 79 13.44 -3.13 -25.37
C LYS A 79 12.74 -1.79 -25.44
N GLU A 80 12.95 -1.04 -26.53
CA GLU A 80 12.32 0.27 -26.71
C GLU A 80 10.80 0.17 -26.87
N VAL A 81 10.29 -0.76 -27.67
CA VAL A 81 8.84 -0.95 -27.86
C VAL A 81 8.15 -1.35 -26.56
N TYR A 82 8.67 -2.34 -25.81
CA TYR A 82 8.07 -2.72 -24.55
C TYR A 82 8.17 -1.58 -23.52
N ALA A 83 9.30 -0.91 -23.40
CA ALA A 83 9.48 0.20 -22.47
C ALA A 83 8.47 1.33 -22.78
N TRP A 84 8.32 1.70 -24.04
CA TRP A 84 7.38 2.73 -24.48
C TRP A 84 5.92 2.29 -24.27
N ALA A 85 5.52 1.11 -24.72
CA ALA A 85 4.14 0.65 -24.65
C ALA A 85 3.64 0.56 -23.19
N PHE A 86 4.45 -0.03 -22.30
CA PHE A 86 4.10 -0.12 -20.88
C PHE A 86 4.07 1.24 -20.18
N ALA A 87 4.95 2.15 -20.55
CA ALA A 87 4.95 3.51 -20.02
C ALA A 87 3.72 4.30 -20.50
N LYS A 88 3.43 4.24 -21.81
CA LYS A 88 2.38 5.01 -22.51
C LYS A 88 1.00 4.80 -21.90
N VAL A 89 0.64 3.56 -21.64
CA VAL A 89 -0.69 3.22 -21.08
C VAL A 89 -0.72 3.22 -19.54
N GLY A 90 0.38 3.54 -18.86
CA GLY A 90 0.46 3.54 -17.40
C GLY A 90 0.47 2.14 -16.78
N ALA A 91 0.99 1.13 -17.47
CA ALA A 91 1.02 -0.27 -17.01
C ALA A 91 2.03 -0.54 -15.89
N VAL A 92 2.85 0.43 -15.53
CA VAL A 92 3.93 0.30 -14.54
C VAL A 92 3.56 1.04 -13.26
N GLN A 93 3.61 0.33 -12.11
CA GLN A 93 3.54 0.96 -10.79
C GLN A 93 4.81 0.67 -9.99
N CYS A 94 4.83 -0.31 -9.08
CA CYS A 94 6.05 -0.66 -8.37
C CYS A 94 7.14 -1.25 -9.28
N GLY A 95 6.76 -1.88 -10.40
CA GLY A 95 7.69 -2.38 -11.43
C GLY A 95 8.22 -3.78 -11.20
N PHE A 96 8.12 -4.34 -9.99
CA PHE A 96 8.78 -5.61 -9.62
C PHE A 96 8.34 -6.82 -10.46
N CYS A 97 7.09 -6.88 -10.89
CA CYS A 97 6.55 -7.97 -11.73
C CYS A 97 6.77 -7.74 -13.24
N ILE A 98 7.08 -6.51 -13.66
CA ILE A 98 7.00 -6.11 -15.07
C ILE A 98 8.02 -6.82 -15.97
N PRO A 99 9.29 -6.99 -15.60
CA PRO A 99 10.22 -7.75 -16.45
C PRO A 99 9.73 -9.18 -16.77
N GLY A 100 9.15 -9.86 -15.77
CA GLY A 100 8.54 -11.18 -15.98
C GLY A 100 7.29 -11.14 -16.87
N MET A 101 6.52 -10.05 -16.82
CA MET A 101 5.37 -9.81 -17.72
C MET A 101 5.84 -9.59 -19.17
N VAL A 102 6.92 -8.83 -19.38
CA VAL A 102 7.53 -8.60 -20.70
C VAL A 102 7.99 -9.93 -21.33
N ILE A 103 8.62 -10.80 -20.56
CA ILE A 103 9.02 -12.13 -21.05
C ILE A 103 7.80 -12.97 -21.43
N SER A 104 6.72 -12.92 -20.67
CA SER A 104 5.48 -13.62 -21.00
C SER A 104 4.79 -13.04 -22.24
N ALA A 105 4.83 -11.71 -22.38
CA ALA A 105 4.33 -11.03 -23.59
C ALA A 105 5.15 -11.40 -24.82
N LYS A 106 6.50 -11.41 -24.72
CA LYS A 106 7.35 -11.86 -25.82
C LYS A 106 7.05 -13.28 -26.24
N ALA A 107 6.92 -14.21 -25.30
CA ALA A 107 6.55 -15.60 -25.62
C ALA A 107 5.23 -15.71 -26.38
N LEU A 108 4.25 -14.84 -26.09
CA LEU A 108 3.01 -14.76 -26.84
C LEU A 108 3.24 -14.17 -28.24
N LEU A 109 3.88 -13.00 -28.32
CA LEU A 109 4.02 -12.24 -29.58
C LEU A 109 4.94 -12.91 -30.59
N ASP A 110 5.86 -13.76 -30.15
CA ASP A 110 6.70 -14.58 -31.06
C ASP A 110 5.89 -15.65 -31.82
N VAL A 111 4.74 -16.07 -31.28
CA VAL A 111 3.88 -17.11 -31.89
C VAL A 111 2.55 -16.55 -32.41
N ASN A 112 2.06 -15.46 -31.82
CA ASN A 112 0.83 -14.79 -32.24
C ASN A 112 1.07 -13.26 -32.21
N PRO A 113 1.39 -12.63 -33.36
CA PRO A 113 1.68 -11.20 -33.43
C PRO A 113 0.43 -10.31 -33.33
N ASP A 114 -0.78 -10.87 -33.38
CA ASP A 114 -2.05 -10.16 -33.29
C ASP A 114 -3.01 -10.82 -32.28
N PRO A 115 -2.64 -10.80 -30.97
CA PRO A 115 -3.45 -11.48 -29.98
C PRO A 115 -4.72 -10.70 -29.63
N SER A 116 -5.78 -11.43 -29.29
CA SER A 116 -6.95 -10.87 -28.63
C SER A 116 -6.63 -10.44 -27.19
N ARG A 117 -7.52 -9.68 -26.58
CA ARG A 117 -7.42 -9.26 -25.18
C ARG A 117 -7.38 -10.46 -24.24
N GLU A 118 -8.20 -11.46 -24.50
CA GLU A 118 -8.29 -12.71 -23.73
C GLU A 118 -7.00 -13.53 -23.85
N GLU A 119 -6.42 -13.62 -25.04
CA GLU A 119 -5.13 -14.28 -25.27
C GLU A 119 -4.00 -13.57 -24.54
N ALA A 120 -3.96 -12.23 -24.55
CA ALA A 120 -3.00 -11.45 -23.80
C ALA A 120 -3.14 -11.66 -22.28
N ALA A 121 -4.37 -11.65 -21.76
CA ALA A 121 -4.66 -11.93 -20.35
C ALA A 121 -4.24 -13.37 -19.97
N PHE A 122 -4.55 -14.34 -20.82
CA PHE A 122 -4.20 -15.74 -20.61
C PHE A 122 -2.68 -15.99 -20.64
N ALA A 123 -1.94 -15.30 -21.48
CA ALA A 123 -0.47 -15.40 -21.56
C ALA A 123 0.21 -15.01 -20.23
N ILE A 124 -0.31 -13.97 -19.54
CA ILE A 124 0.24 -13.50 -18.28
C ILE A 124 -0.46 -14.08 -17.03
N ARG A 125 -1.41 -15.05 -17.17
CA ARG A 125 -2.11 -15.63 -16.01
C ARG A 125 -1.23 -16.26 -14.95
N ASN A 126 0.00 -16.62 -15.31
CA ASN A 126 1.01 -17.17 -14.41
C ASN A 126 1.91 -16.11 -13.76
N ASN A 127 1.69 -14.84 -14.08
CA ASN A 127 2.35 -13.69 -13.45
C ASN A 127 1.37 -13.02 -12.49
N ILE A 128 1.81 -12.72 -11.27
CA ILE A 128 1.01 -11.99 -10.30
C ILE A 128 1.45 -10.52 -10.32
N CYS A 129 0.45 -9.62 -10.34
CA CYS A 129 0.61 -8.22 -10.02
C CYS A 129 -0.37 -7.83 -8.92
N ARG A 130 0.09 -7.11 -7.91
CA ARG A 130 -0.75 -6.62 -6.80
C ARG A 130 -1.17 -5.16 -6.97
N CYS A 131 -0.50 -4.43 -7.88
CA CYS A 131 -0.61 -2.98 -8.01
C CYS A 131 -1.65 -2.52 -9.04
N THR A 132 -1.73 -3.20 -10.20
CA THR A 132 -2.28 -2.61 -11.43
C THR A 132 -3.70 -3.05 -11.80
N GLY A 133 -4.20 -4.13 -11.20
CA GLY A 133 -5.46 -4.74 -11.68
C GLY A 133 -5.36 -5.35 -13.08
N TYR A 134 -4.17 -5.47 -13.65
CA TYR A 134 -3.82 -6.10 -14.94
C TYR A 134 -4.30 -5.39 -16.21
N LYS A 135 -5.40 -4.64 -16.18
CA LYS A 135 -6.00 -4.01 -17.36
C LYS A 135 -4.98 -3.27 -18.22
N LYS A 136 -4.25 -2.32 -17.62
CA LYS A 136 -3.21 -1.54 -18.32
C LYS A 136 -2.02 -2.38 -18.80
N ILE A 137 -1.72 -3.50 -18.12
CA ILE A 137 -0.67 -4.44 -18.59
C ILE A 137 -1.14 -5.15 -19.88
N ILE A 138 -2.40 -5.56 -19.92
CA ILE A 138 -2.99 -6.16 -21.13
C ILE A 138 -3.00 -5.13 -22.27
N ASP A 139 -3.41 -3.89 -22.00
CA ASP A 139 -3.39 -2.80 -22.96
C ASP A 139 -1.96 -2.56 -23.51
N ALA A 140 -0.94 -2.63 -22.64
CA ALA A 140 0.46 -2.49 -23.04
C ALA A 140 0.92 -3.61 -23.97
N ILE A 141 0.50 -4.84 -23.72
CA ILE A 141 0.83 -6.00 -24.58
C ILE A 141 0.20 -5.83 -25.97
N LEU A 142 -1.05 -5.40 -26.03
CA LEU A 142 -1.75 -5.15 -27.28
C LEU A 142 -1.11 -3.98 -28.08
N LEU A 143 -0.75 -2.90 -27.39
CA LEU A 143 -0.06 -1.76 -27.98
C LEU A 143 1.33 -2.14 -28.50
N ALA A 144 2.08 -2.95 -27.77
CA ALA A 144 3.37 -3.48 -28.22
C ALA A 144 3.20 -4.37 -29.47
N ALA A 145 2.19 -5.25 -29.48
CA ALA A 145 1.85 -6.08 -30.65
C ALA A 145 1.56 -5.24 -31.89
N GLU A 146 0.71 -4.24 -31.77
CA GLU A 146 0.41 -3.28 -32.85
C GLU A 146 1.68 -2.59 -33.33
N THR A 147 2.51 -2.10 -32.42
CA THR A 147 3.75 -1.38 -32.75
C THR A 147 4.73 -2.29 -33.49
N PHE A 148 4.89 -3.54 -33.11
CA PHE A 148 5.73 -4.51 -33.82
C PHE A 148 5.22 -4.80 -35.22
N ARG A 149 3.91 -4.96 -35.43
CA ARG A 149 3.30 -5.13 -36.75
C ARG A 149 3.54 -3.91 -37.66
N ASN A 150 3.64 -2.73 -37.06
CA ASN A 150 3.95 -1.47 -37.76
C ASN A 150 5.47 -1.21 -37.90
N GLY A 151 6.31 -2.23 -37.77
CA GLY A 151 7.75 -2.17 -37.95
C GLY A 151 8.53 -1.58 -36.76
N GLY A 152 7.95 -1.59 -35.55
CA GLY A 152 8.62 -1.15 -34.33
C GLY A 152 8.79 0.37 -34.21
N ARG A 153 8.03 1.16 -34.99
CA ARG A 153 8.15 2.62 -34.98
C ARG A 153 7.38 3.20 -33.78
N ILE A 154 8.13 3.87 -32.89
CA ILE A 154 7.58 4.57 -31.72
C ILE A 154 7.28 6.02 -32.11
N PRO A 155 6.06 6.53 -31.85
CA PRO A 155 5.74 7.95 -32.05
C PRO A 155 6.58 8.85 -31.14
N GLN A 156 6.90 10.04 -31.61
CA GLN A 156 7.53 11.05 -30.77
C GLN A 156 6.53 11.54 -29.71
N GLU A 157 6.89 11.46 -28.46
CA GLU A 157 6.08 11.89 -27.32
C GLU A 157 6.41 13.33 -26.92
N SER A 158 5.47 13.99 -26.26
CA SER A 158 5.70 15.30 -25.65
C SER A 158 6.48 15.12 -24.33
N ASP A 159 7.49 15.95 -24.12
CA ASP A 159 8.26 16.00 -22.88
C ASP A 159 7.65 16.92 -21.80
N ARG A 160 6.44 17.42 -22.04
CA ARG A 160 5.77 18.33 -21.11
C ARG A 160 5.46 17.65 -19.79
N ALA A 161 5.81 18.31 -18.69
CA ALA A 161 5.45 17.89 -17.34
C ALA A 161 4.36 18.85 -16.80
N ARG A 162 3.09 18.55 -17.05
CA ARG A 162 1.96 19.41 -16.63
C ARG A 162 0.92 18.65 -15.83
N VAL A 163 0.39 19.31 -14.81
CA VAL A 163 -0.76 18.85 -14.04
C VAL A 163 -1.97 18.67 -14.97
N GLY A 164 -2.65 17.54 -14.86
CA GLY A 164 -3.78 17.17 -15.69
C GLY A 164 -3.42 16.41 -16.98
N GLU A 165 -2.14 16.37 -17.36
CA GLU A 165 -1.70 15.60 -18.51
C GLU A 165 -1.37 14.15 -18.17
N ALA A 166 -1.66 13.25 -19.10
CA ALA A 166 -1.36 11.82 -19.00
C ALA A 166 0.14 11.55 -19.27
N MET A 167 1.00 12.02 -18.39
CA MET A 167 2.45 11.86 -18.51
C MET A 167 2.88 10.44 -18.11
N PRO A 168 3.67 9.71 -18.93
CA PRO A 168 4.29 8.47 -18.53
C PRO A 168 5.14 8.62 -17.26
N ARG A 169 5.18 7.59 -16.44
CA ARG A 169 6.01 7.60 -15.24
C ARG A 169 7.48 7.85 -15.58
N ILE A 170 8.14 8.67 -14.76
CA ILE A 170 9.56 9.03 -14.92
C ILE A 170 10.51 7.83 -14.82
N ASP A 171 10.11 6.80 -14.05
CA ASP A 171 10.89 5.59 -13.75
C ASP A 171 10.40 4.35 -14.54
N ALA A 172 9.53 4.52 -15.55
CA ALA A 172 8.91 3.40 -16.26
C ALA A 172 9.93 2.54 -17.02
N LYS A 173 10.83 3.17 -17.79
CA LYS A 173 11.79 2.47 -18.66
C LYS A 173 12.69 1.51 -17.85
N GLU A 174 13.27 2.00 -16.76
CA GLU A 174 14.16 1.20 -15.93
C GLU A 174 13.43 0.03 -15.23
N LYS A 175 12.16 0.23 -14.87
CA LYS A 175 11.31 -0.81 -14.29
C LYS A 175 10.90 -1.88 -15.30
N VAL A 176 10.59 -1.49 -16.53
CA VAL A 176 10.22 -2.42 -17.62
C VAL A 176 11.43 -3.28 -18.01
N LEU A 177 12.58 -2.65 -18.15
CA LEU A 177 13.81 -3.34 -18.55
C LEU A 177 14.51 -4.06 -17.37
N GLY A 178 14.03 -3.87 -16.14
CA GLY A 178 14.62 -4.49 -14.95
C GLY A 178 15.98 -3.91 -14.54
N THR A 179 16.37 -2.76 -15.09
CA THR A 179 17.62 -2.05 -14.74
C THR A 179 17.50 -1.24 -13.46
N GLY A 180 16.28 -0.85 -13.07
CA GLY A 180 16.01 -0.20 -11.79
C GLY A 180 16.35 -1.12 -10.62
N LYS A 181 16.97 -0.53 -9.58
CA LYS A 181 17.57 -1.28 -8.48
C LYS A 181 16.65 -1.36 -7.25
N TYR A 182 16.40 -2.57 -6.80
CA TYR A 182 15.83 -2.92 -5.50
C TYR A 182 16.97 -3.40 -4.58
N PRO A 183 16.85 -3.38 -3.24
CA PRO A 183 17.94 -3.85 -2.36
C PRO A 183 18.46 -5.25 -2.66
N ASP A 184 17.58 -6.15 -3.10
CA ASP A 184 18.01 -7.51 -3.50
C ASP A 184 18.94 -7.52 -4.72
N ASP A 185 18.92 -6.45 -5.54
CA ASP A 185 19.79 -6.32 -6.73
C ASP A 185 21.18 -5.72 -6.41
N ILE A 186 21.41 -5.35 -5.15
CA ILE A 186 22.67 -4.75 -4.68
C ILE A 186 23.64 -5.85 -4.24
N TYR A 187 24.84 -5.77 -4.71
CA TYR A 187 25.95 -6.64 -4.33
C TYR A 187 27.18 -5.77 -4.04
N LEU A 188 27.69 -5.85 -2.81
CA LEU A 188 28.87 -5.10 -2.35
C LEU A 188 30.04 -6.06 -2.12
N ASP A 189 31.26 -5.57 -2.28
CA ASP A 189 32.46 -6.36 -2.05
C ASP A 189 32.53 -6.81 -0.58
N GLY A 190 32.81 -8.08 -0.36
CA GLY A 190 32.87 -8.66 0.98
C GLY A 190 31.53 -8.80 1.69
N MET A 191 30.40 -8.59 0.96
CA MET A 191 29.05 -8.68 1.53
C MET A 191 28.75 -10.08 2.07
N ILE A 192 28.15 -10.09 3.26
CA ILE A 192 27.64 -11.31 3.92
C ILE A 192 26.11 -11.33 3.89
N TYR A 193 25.54 -12.43 4.33
CA TYR A 193 24.09 -12.66 4.37
C TYR A 193 23.65 -12.88 5.81
N GLY A 194 22.52 -12.24 6.17
CA GLY A 194 21.92 -12.33 7.51
C GLY A 194 20.50 -12.83 7.48
N SER A 195 20.09 -13.56 8.51
CA SER A 195 18.71 -14.00 8.71
C SER A 195 18.43 -14.28 10.20
N ALA A 196 17.15 -14.17 10.60
CA ALA A 196 16.73 -14.51 11.94
C ALA A 196 16.39 -16.01 12.07
N VAL A 197 16.75 -16.60 13.21
CA VAL A 197 16.12 -17.82 13.73
C VAL A 197 14.86 -17.40 14.46
N ARG A 198 13.71 -17.93 14.04
CA ARG A 198 12.41 -17.50 14.55
C ARG A 198 11.82 -18.48 15.56
N SER A 199 10.90 -17.99 16.38
CA SER A 199 10.19 -18.81 17.35
C SER A 199 9.50 -20.02 16.71
N ARG A 200 9.50 -21.14 17.42
CA ARG A 200 8.74 -22.35 17.04
C ARG A 200 7.32 -22.36 17.61
N TYR A 201 7.03 -21.46 18.54
CA TYR A 201 5.77 -21.42 19.26
C TYR A 201 5.18 -20.01 19.23
N PRO A 202 3.87 -19.87 19.07
CA PRO A 202 3.21 -18.55 19.18
C PRO A 202 3.43 -17.90 20.54
N ARG A 203 3.52 -18.73 21.62
CA ARG A 203 3.79 -18.27 22.98
C ARG A 203 4.61 -19.31 23.72
N ALA A 204 5.82 -18.95 24.08
CA ALA A 204 6.74 -19.81 24.85
C ALA A 204 7.77 -18.96 25.59
N ARG A 205 8.25 -19.42 26.74
CA ARG A 205 9.42 -18.83 27.37
C ARG A 205 10.68 -19.39 26.75
N VAL A 206 11.60 -18.51 26.35
CA VAL A 206 12.92 -18.89 25.85
C VAL A 206 13.80 -19.23 27.06
N LEU A 207 14.24 -20.48 27.19
CA LEU A 207 15.04 -20.94 28.34
C LEU A 207 16.53 -20.83 28.06
N ALA A 208 16.97 -21.21 26.84
CA ALA A 208 18.38 -21.15 26.43
C ALA A 208 18.49 -21.08 24.90
N ILE A 209 19.61 -20.53 24.44
CA ILE A 209 20.00 -20.46 23.02
C ILE A 209 21.41 -21.06 22.89
N HIS A 210 21.52 -22.22 22.22
CA HIS A 210 22.79 -22.92 21.98
C HIS A 210 23.28 -22.60 20.58
N LYS A 211 24.33 -21.79 20.49
CA LYS A 211 24.87 -21.24 19.23
C LYS A 211 26.23 -21.81 18.80
N GLU A 212 26.82 -22.63 19.63
CA GLU A 212 28.21 -23.14 19.48
C GLU A 212 28.40 -23.95 18.21
N LYS A 213 27.44 -24.83 17.88
CA LYS A 213 27.48 -25.67 16.67
C LYS A 213 27.39 -24.82 15.38
N ALA A 214 26.59 -23.77 15.42
CA ALA A 214 26.46 -22.84 14.31
C ALA A 214 27.76 -22.01 14.13
N LEU A 215 28.32 -21.49 15.21
CA LEU A 215 29.57 -20.74 15.19
C LEU A 215 30.78 -21.57 14.74
N ALA A 216 30.76 -22.87 14.98
CA ALA A 216 31.83 -23.79 14.54
C ALA A 216 31.78 -24.12 13.05
N LEU A 217 30.68 -23.77 12.34
CA LEU A 217 30.56 -24.03 10.89
C LEU A 217 31.40 -23.01 10.12
N PRO A 218 32.39 -23.47 9.28
CA PRO A 218 33.20 -22.56 8.47
C PRO A 218 32.35 -21.65 7.58
N GLY A 219 32.69 -20.34 7.57
CA GLY A 219 31.97 -19.31 6.82
C GLY A 219 30.81 -18.68 7.60
N VAL A 220 30.57 -19.08 8.86
CA VAL A 220 29.68 -18.35 9.77
C VAL A 220 30.47 -17.17 10.36
N VAL A 221 29.93 -15.97 10.24
CA VAL A 221 30.54 -14.72 10.72
C VAL A 221 30.10 -14.41 12.16
N GLY A 222 28.86 -14.73 12.52
CA GLY A 222 28.36 -14.51 13.86
C GLY A 222 26.94 -15.06 14.08
N VAL A 223 26.62 -15.27 15.36
CA VAL A 223 25.27 -15.55 15.86
C VAL A 223 24.99 -14.59 17.01
N TYR A 224 24.11 -13.63 16.76
CA TYR A 224 23.81 -12.51 17.67
C TYR A 224 22.48 -12.73 18.36
N THR A 225 22.43 -12.42 19.65
CA THR A 225 21.26 -12.54 20.51
C THR A 225 20.80 -11.15 21.01
N ALA A 226 19.73 -11.08 21.77
CA ALA A 226 19.29 -9.82 22.37
C ALA A 226 20.33 -9.13 23.24
N ASP A 227 21.25 -9.91 23.85
CA ASP A 227 22.35 -9.39 24.67
C ASP A 227 23.42 -8.65 23.88
N ASP A 228 23.48 -8.87 22.56
CA ASP A 228 24.43 -8.21 21.65
C ASP A 228 23.91 -6.84 21.15
N ILE A 229 22.67 -6.44 21.50
CA ILE A 229 22.08 -5.17 21.11
C ILE A 229 22.66 -4.03 21.94
N PRO A 230 23.34 -3.02 21.31
CA PRO A 230 24.02 -1.95 22.10
C PRO A 230 23.05 -0.98 22.78
N GLY A 231 21.87 -0.76 22.20
CA GLY A 231 20.87 0.18 22.69
C GLY A 231 19.66 -0.53 23.31
N LYS A 232 18.45 -0.18 22.84
CA LYS A 232 17.21 -0.77 23.35
C LYS A 232 16.80 -1.99 22.53
N VAL A 233 16.40 -3.06 23.20
CA VAL A 233 15.88 -4.30 22.56
C VAL A 233 14.55 -4.03 21.85
N LYS A 234 13.71 -3.15 22.40
CA LYS A 234 12.38 -2.85 21.85
C LYS A 234 12.41 -1.68 20.90
N VAL A 235 11.81 -1.89 19.74
CA VAL A 235 11.54 -0.92 18.69
C VAL A 235 10.03 -0.83 18.44
N GLY A 236 9.59 -0.04 17.48
CA GLY A 236 8.20 0.07 17.05
C GLY A 236 7.89 1.46 16.53
N HIS A 237 7.04 1.50 15.51
CA HIS A 237 6.72 2.71 14.76
C HIS A 237 6.13 3.82 15.66
N LEU A 238 5.09 3.51 16.42
CA LEU A 238 4.45 4.44 17.37
C LEU A 238 4.69 4.05 18.83
N MET A 239 4.64 2.76 19.15
CA MET A 239 4.88 2.21 20.47
C MET A 239 6.08 1.28 20.42
N GLN A 240 7.03 1.49 21.34
CA GLN A 240 8.24 0.65 21.43
C GLN A 240 7.91 -0.64 22.21
N ASP A 241 7.04 -1.48 21.66
CA ASP A 241 6.62 -2.74 22.27
C ASP A 241 7.15 -3.98 21.55
N TRP A 242 7.73 -3.83 20.34
CA TRP A 242 8.21 -4.92 19.50
C TRP A 242 9.66 -5.28 19.81
N ASP A 243 9.89 -6.49 20.31
CA ASP A 243 11.23 -6.96 20.58
C ASP A 243 11.99 -7.24 19.25
N THR A 244 13.16 -6.62 19.09
CA THR A 244 14.07 -6.91 17.96
C THR A 244 14.49 -8.37 17.94
N MET A 245 14.79 -8.91 19.11
CA MET A 245 15.01 -10.34 19.40
C MET A 245 14.50 -10.60 20.81
N ILE A 246 13.92 -11.79 21.04
CA ILE A 246 13.41 -12.18 22.37
C ILE A 246 14.58 -12.58 23.27
N PRO A 247 14.81 -11.87 24.39
CA PRO A 247 15.85 -12.24 25.36
C PRO A 247 15.58 -13.59 26.03
N VAL A 248 16.63 -14.29 26.43
CA VAL A 248 16.53 -15.50 27.30
C VAL A 248 15.77 -15.14 28.58
N GLY A 249 14.84 -16.00 28.98
CA GLY A 249 13.95 -15.79 30.13
C GLY A 249 12.65 -15.07 29.81
N LYS A 250 12.54 -14.41 28.64
CA LYS A 250 11.32 -13.71 28.19
C LYS A 250 10.41 -14.64 27.35
N ILE A 251 9.18 -14.18 27.12
CA ILE A 251 8.13 -14.93 26.44
C ILE A 251 7.99 -14.41 25.01
N THR A 252 7.89 -15.31 24.04
CA THR A 252 7.56 -14.97 22.64
C THR A 252 6.10 -14.52 22.53
N HIS A 253 5.82 -13.62 21.61
CA HIS A 253 4.50 -13.04 21.41
C HIS A 253 3.78 -13.64 20.21
N TYR A 254 4.53 -14.10 19.19
CA TYR A 254 3.99 -14.81 18.02
C TYR A 254 5.07 -15.66 17.35
N LEU A 255 4.66 -16.45 16.37
CA LEU A 255 5.56 -17.40 15.68
C LEU A 255 6.69 -16.72 14.87
N GLY A 256 6.49 -15.45 14.50
CA GLY A 256 7.45 -14.66 13.71
C GLY A 256 8.56 -13.98 14.53
N ASP A 257 8.51 -14.02 15.86
CA ASP A 257 9.52 -13.39 16.70
C ASP A 257 10.93 -13.93 16.41
N ALA A 258 11.88 -13.02 16.26
CA ALA A 258 13.29 -13.37 16.14
C ALA A 258 13.85 -13.77 17.51
N ILE A 259 14.61 -14.86 17.56
CA ILE A 259 15.30 -15.35 18.76
C ILE A 259 16.77 -14.97 18.70
N CYS A 260 17.40 -15.12 17.55
CA CYS A 260 18.77 -14.67 17.28
C CYS A 260 18.94 -14.38 15.79
N LEU A 261 20.00 -13.66 15.45
CA LEU A 261 20.41 -13.39 14.09
C LEU A 261 21.65 -14.21 13.74
N VAL A 262 21.65 -14.85 12.58
CA VAL A 262 22.79 -15.57 12.03
C VAL A 262 23.34 -14.79 10.84
N ALA A 263 24.67 -14.64 10.77
CA ALA A 263 25.37 -14.04 9.64
C ALA A 263 26.40 -15.02 9.08
N ALA A 264 26.45 -15.16 7.73
CA ALA A 264 27.33 -16.09 7.05
C ALA A 264 27.77 -15.53 5.68
N GLU A 265 28.88 -16.08 5.15
CA GLU A 265 29.48 -15.64 3.88
C GLU A 265 28.64 -15.97 2.65
N THR A 266 27.82 -17.00 2.72
CA THR A 266 26.93 -17.39 1.62
C THR A 266 25.55 -17.77 2.12
N PRO A 267 24.51 -17.66 1.28
CA PRO A 267 23.15 -18.08 1.63
C PRO A 267 23.07 -19.56 2.03
N GLU A 268 23.86 -20.44 1.42
CA GLU A 268 23.87 -21.87 1.71
C GLU A 268 24.44 -22.16 3.09
N ILE A 269 25.52 -21.46 3.49
CA ILE A 269 26.10 -21.55 4.84
C ILE A 269 25.11 -20.99 5.87
N LEU A 270 24.49 -19.84 5.57
CA LEU A 270 23.48 -19.21 6.41
C LEU A 270 22.33 -20.19 6.75
N GLU A 271 21.76 -20.84 5.73
CA GLU A 271 20.65 -21.78 5.94
C GLU A 271 21.07 -23.06 6.71
N LYS A 272 22.32 -23.49 6.55
CA LYS A 272 22.87 -24.59 7.39
C LYS A 272 23.08 -24.12 8.82
N ALA A 273 23.66 -22.95 9.03
CA ALA A 273 23.94 -22.39 10.34
C ALA A 273 22.67 -22.17 11.15
N LYS A 274 21.59 -21.62 10.55
CA LYS A 274 20.28 -21.44 11.18
C LYS A 274 19.73 -22.75 11.77
N LYS A 275 19.91 -23.88 11.09
CA LYS A 275 19.47 -25.21 11.54
C LYS A 275 20.30 -25.79 12.69
N LEU A 276 21.52 -25.28 12.88
CA LEU A 276 22.41 -25.71 13.95
C LEU A 276 22.24 -24.92 15.25
N VAL A 277 21.48 -23.81 15.21
CA VAL A 277 21.08 -23.11 16.43
C VAL A 277 19.95 -23.90 17.09
N GLU A 278 20.18 -24.32 18.34
CA GLU A 278 19.19 -25.04 19.14
C GLU A 278 18.64 -24.08 20.22
N VAL A 279 17.29 -24.00 20.32
CA VAL A 279 16.63 -23.14 21.30
C VAL A 279 15.75 -24.00 22.19
N GLU A 280 15.92 -23.84 23.49
CA GLU A 280 15.08 -24.49 24.50
C GLU A 280 13.89 -23.62 24.86
N TYR A 281 12.70 -24.20 24.86
CA TYR A 281 11.45 -23.49 25.12
C TYR A 281 10.63 -24.16 26.20
N GLU A 282 9.93 -23.36 27.00
CA GLU A 282 8.78 -23.76 27.80
C GLU A 282 7.51 -23.30 27.07
N PRO A 283 6.79 -24.20 26.35
CA PRO A 283 5.56 -23.81 25.65
C PRO A 283 4.47 -23.34 26.61
N LEU A 284 3.75 -22.27 26.22
CA LEU A 284 2.68 -21.66 27.00
C LEU A 284 1.40 -21.60 26.17
N LYS A 285 0.23 -21.53 26.83
CA LYS A 285 -1.06 -21.42 26.17
C LYS A 285 -1.17 -20.05 25.48
N PRO A 286 -1.41 -20.00 24.13
CA PRO A 286 -1.54 -18.73 23.44
C PRO A 286 -2.92 -18.08 23.65
N VAL A 287 -2.98 -16.76 23.46
CA VAL A 287 -4.19 -15.96 23.37
C VAL A 287 -4.55 -15.86 21.88
N PHE A 288 -5.61 -16.53 21.44
CA PHE A 288 -5.91 -16.75 20.02
C PHE A 288 -7.00 -15.85 19.45
N SER A 289 -7.72 -15.08 20.28
CA SER A 289 -8.78 -14.19 19.81
C SER A 289 -9.04 -13.01 20.76
N PRO A 290 -9.56 -11.88 20.26
CA PRO A 290 -9.98 -10.74 21.07
C PRO A 290 -11.02 -11.11 22.14
N THR A 291 -11.96 -11.98 21.80
CA THR A 291 -12.98 -12.46 22.76
C THR A 291 -12.37 -13.19 23.94
N TYR A 292 -11.34 -14.01 23.68
CA TYR A 292 -10.57 -14.68 24.75
C TYR A 292 -9.67 -13.69 25.50
N ALA A 293 -8.98 -12.78 24.76
CA ALA A 293 -8.12 -11.75 25.32
C ALA A 293 -8.84 -10.83 26.33
N ALA A 294 -10.12 -10.56 26.08
CA ALA A 294 -10.97 -9.72 26.94
C ALA A 294 -11.39 -10.40 28.26
N GLN A 295 -11.17 -11.72 28.42
CA GLN A 295 -11.56 -12.43 29.64
C GLN A 295 -10.60 -12.15 30.80
N PRO A 296 -11.08 -11.97 32.03
CA PRO A 296 -10.23 -11.67 33.20
C PRO A 296 -9.18 -12.74 33.50
N PHE A 297 -9.43 -13.99 33.09
CA PHE A 297 -8.54 -15.14 33.29
C PHE A 297 -7.60 -15.42 32.10
N ALA A 298 -7.68 -14.60 31.02
CA ALA A 298 -6.79 -14.78 29.86
C ALA A 298 -5.34 -14.45 30.25
N PRO A 299 -4.36 -15.19 29.73
CA PRO A 299 -2.97 -14.81 29.89
C PRO A 299 -2.72 -13.41 29.29
N GLN A 300 -1.88 -12.63 29.94
CA GLN A 300 -1.46 -11.33 29.39
C GLN A 300 -0.43 -11.53 28.28
N VAL A 301 -0.66 -10.90 27.14
CA VAL A 301 0.30 -10.86 26.00
C VAL A 301 1.41 -9.86 26.32
N HIS A 302 1.06 -8.67 26.79
CA HIS A 302 1.97 -7.65 27.29
C HIS A 302 1.76 -7.34 28.77
N GLU A 303 2.78 -6.77 29.42
CA GLU A 303 2.70 -6.34 30.82
C GLU A 303 1.58 -5.32 31.09
N SER A 304 1.22 -4.52 30.06
CA SER A 304 0.10 -3.57 30.09
C SER A 304 -1.29 -4.23 29.99
N GLY A 305 -1.35 -5.55 29.80
CA GLY A 305 -2.58 -6.30 29.57
C GLY A 305 -2.86 -6.59 28.11
N ASN A 306 -4.10 -7.02 27.82
CA ASN A 306 -4.49 -7.42 26.48
C ASN A 306 -5.26 -6.35 25.71
N LEU A 307 -5.78 -5.30 26.37
CA LEU A 307 -6.42 -4.17 25.70
C LEU A 307 -5.36 -3.17 25.23
N LEU A 308 -5.14 -3.06 23.91
CA LEU A 308 -4.26 -2.03 23.35
C LEU A 308 -4.86 -0.64 23.55
N CYS A 309 -6.10 -0.44 23.12
CA CYS A 309 -6.79 0.83 23.28
C CYS A 309 -8.31 0.69 23.07
N GLU A 310 -9.03 1.68 23.60
CA GLU A 310 -10.42 1.94 23.31
C GLU A 310 -10.57 3.30 22.63
N LYS A 311 -11.46 3.39 21.66
CA LYS A 311 -11.82 4.63 20.96
C LYS A 311 -13.32 4.82 21.02
N HIS A 312 -13.74 6.04 21.37
CA HIS A 312 -15.15 6.40 21.45
C HIS A 312 -15.39 7.71 20.69
N VAL A 313 -16.40 7.71 19.83
CA VAL A 313 -16.83 8.89 19.08
C VAL A 313 -18.34 8.97 19.12
N SER A 314 -18.90 10.09 19.53
CA SER A 314 -20.34 10.27 19.60
C SER A 314 -20.76 11.72 19.32
N ARG A 315 -21.98 11.90 18.81
CA ARG A 315 -22.64 13.18 18.65
C ARG A 315 -24.15 12.98 18.75
N GLY A 316 -24.84 13.95 19.30
CA GLY A 316 -26.28 13.87 19.51
C GLY A 316 -26.68 12.79 20.53
N ASN A 317 -27.81 12.13 20.30
CA ASN A 317 -28.30 11.03 21.11
C ASN A 317 -28.75 9.86 20.23
N ALA A 318 -27.82 8.99 19.89
CA ALA A 318 -28.06 7.86 19.00
C ALA A 318 -29.11 6.90 19.54
N ASP A 319 -29.12 6.61 20.85
CA ASP A 319 -30.09 5.71 21.47
C ASP A 319 -31.51 6.24 21.35
N GLN A 320 -31.73 7.56 21.53
CA GLN A 320 -33.05 8.17 21.40
C GLN A 320 -33.46 8.21 19.93
N ALA A 321 -32.57 8.62 19.03
CA ALA A 321 -32.87 8.72 17.61
C ALA A 321 -33.20 7.34 16.99
N ILE A 322 -32.56 6.27 17.43
CA ILE A 322 -32.87 4.90 17.00
C ILE A 322 -34.20 4.42 17.56
N ARG A 323 -34.53 4.73 18.84
CA ARG A 323 -35.82 4.38 19.40
C ARG A 323 -37.01 5.07 18.72
N ASP A 324 -36.81 6.30 18.28
CA ASP A 324 -37.81 7.13 17.62
C ASP A 324 -37.92 6.90 16.11
N ALA A 325 -36.99 6.12 15.53
CA ALA A 325 -36.97 5.80 14.11
C ALA A 325 -38.11 4.86 13.69
N ASP A 326 -38.63 5.03 12.48
CA ASP A 326 -39.69 4.18 11.92
C ASP A 326 -39.19 2.77 11.58
N TYR A 327 -37.93 2.65 11.18
CA TYR A 327 -37.27 1.39 10.84
C TYR A 327 -35.93 1.28 11.56
N VAL A 328 -35.67 0.12 12.16
CA VAL A 328 -34.43 -0.17 12.87
C VAL A 328 -33.87 -1.51 12.42
N LEU A 329 -32.62 -1.52 12.02
CA LEU A 329 -31.88 -2.72 11.67
C LEU A 329 -30.63 -2.86 12.55
N MET A 330 -30.35 -4.10 12.98
CA MET A 330 -29.11 -4.45 13.67
C MET A 330 -28.48 -5.66 13.01
N TYR A 331 -27.17 -5.54 12.67
CA TYR A 331 -26.39 -6.61 12.07
C TYR A 331 -25.02 -6.76 12.71
N HIS A 332 -24.47 -7.98 12.60
CA HIS A 332 -23.12 -8.32 13.02
C HIS A 332 -22.30 -8.69 11.80
N TYR A 333 -21.17 -8.00 11.59
CA TYR A 333 -20.27 -8.23 10.46
C TYR A 333 -18.90 -8.70 10.92
N GLU A 334 -18.28 -9.56 10.10
CA GLU A 334 -16.94 -10.06 10.34
C GLU A 334 -16.05 -9.90 9.11
N THR A 335 -14.84 -9.42 9.33
CA THR A 335 -13.81 -9.29 8.28
C THR A 335 -12.53 -10.00 8.69
N PRO A 336 -11.83 -10.69 7.76
CA PRO A 336 -10.70 -11.56 8.07
C PRO A 336 -9.36 -10.84 8.14
N TYR A 337 -8.33 -11.55 8.63
CA TYR A 337 -6.93 -11.27 8.29
C TYR A 337 -6.74 -11.31 6.78
N THR A 338 -5.94 -10.39 6.25
CA THR A 338 -5.57 -10.37 4.82
C THR A 338 -4.11 -10.01 4.66
N GLU A 339 -3.47 -10.67 3.69
CA GLU A 339 -2.07 -10.51 3.34
C GLU A 339 -1.89 -9.39 2.30
N HIS A 340 -0.92 -8.50 2.50
CA HIS A 340 -0.57 -7.43 1.52
C HIS A 340 -0.18 -8.02 0.17
N ALA A 341 0.59 -9.09 0.19
CA ALA A 341 1.05 -9.81 -0.97
C ALA A 341 1.84 -8.96 -1.98
N PHE A 342 2.57 -7.96 -1.49
CA PHE A 342 3.52 -7.24 -2.35
C PHE A 342 4.53 -8.22 -2.97
N LEU A 343 4.97 -7.94 -4.21
CA LEU A 343 5.77 -8.92 -4.98
C LEU A 343 7.21 -9.00 -4.49
N GLU A 344 7.76 -7.90 -3.99
CA GLU A 344 9.10 -7.87 -3.40
C GLU A 344 9.03 -8.27 -1.92
N PRO A 345 9.60 -9.44 -1.50
CA PRO A 345 9.82 -9.70 -0.09
C PRO A 345 10.72 -8.62 0.52
N GLU A 346 10.56 -8.37 1.81
CA GLU A 346 11.35 -7.38 2.54
C GLU A 346 12.85 -7.70 2.41
N CYS A 347 13.61 -6.68 2.08
CA CYS A 347 15.07 -6.77 1.90
C CYS A 347 15.71 -5.45 2.31
N ALA A 348 16.83 -5.54 3.01
CA ALA A 348 17.69 -4.41 3.31
C ALA A 348 19.15 -4.82 3.12
N VAL A 349 19.95 -3.88 2.62
CA VAL A 349 21.41 -3.98 2.60
C VAL A 349 21.95 -2.90 3.53
N ALA A 350 22.79 -3.30 4.51
CA ALA A 350 23.41 -2.35 5.41
C ALA A 350 24.93 -2.50 5.43
N TYR A 351 25.61 -1.40 5.68
CA TYR A 351 27.04 -1.38 5.87
C TYR A 351 27.43 -0.30 6.85
N ARG A 352 28.56 -0.52 7.53
CA ARG A 352 29.16 0.48 8.40
C ARG A 352 29.97 1.46 7.55
N ASP A 353 29.78 2.75 7.76
CA ASP A 353 30.58 3.81 7.19
C ASP A 353 31.43 4.53 8.26
N GLU A 354 32.15 5.58 7.88
CA GLU A 354 33.02 6.34 8.80
C GLU A 354 32.22 7.04 9.91
N ASP A 355 30.96 7.41 9.60
CA ASP A 355 30.09 8.19 10.49
C ASP A 355 29.10 7.33 11.26
N GLY A 356 28.78 6.11 10.82
CA GLY A 356 27.78 5.28 11.47
C GLY A 356 27.37 4.04 10.69
N VAL A 357 26.09 3.95 10.32
CA VAL A 357 25.52 2.84 9.54
C VAL A 357 24.64 3.38 8.42
N THR A 358 24.89 2.92 7.22
CA THR A 358 24.06 3.18 6.04
C THR A 358 23.17 1.96 5.75
N ILE A 359 21.87 2.22 5.47
CA ILE A 359 20.86 1.22 5.15
C ILE A 359 20.24 1.55 3.79
N LEU A 360 20.35 0.65 2.83
CA LEU A 360 19.61 0.67 1.58
C LEU A 360 18.33 -0.15 1.78
N SER A 361 17.18 0.52 1.76
CA SER A 361 15.92 -0.02 2.27
C SER A 361 14.79 -0.02 1.23
N THR A 362 13.75 -0.81 1.49
CA THR A 362 12.45 -0.75 0.83
C THR A 362 11.35 -0.53 1.86
N ASP A 363 11.37 0.62 2.54
CA ASP A 363 10.37 1.01 3.53
C ASP A 363 9.42 2.10 3.02
N GLN A 364 8.45 2.44 3.86
CA GLN A 364 7.51 3.54 3.63
C GLN A 364 7.89 4.82 4.36
N GLY A 365 8.93 4.78 5.24
CA GLY A 365 9.38 5.92 6.03
C GLY A 365 10.86 5.87 6.41
N THR A 366 11.72 6.51 5.63
CA THR A 366 13.17 6.53 5.84
C THR A 366 13.56 7.10 7.21
N TYR A 367 12.85 8.13 7.65
CA TYR A 367 13.11 8.79 8.94
C TYR A 367 12.70 7.93 10.14
N ASP A 368 11.60 7.17 10.01
CA ASP A 368 11.16 6.24 11.05
C ASP A 368 12.13 5.06 11.16
N THR A 369 12.56 4.50 10.03
CA THR A 369 13.61 3.47 9.98
C THR A 369 14.90 3.94 10.64
N ALA A 370 15.35 5.17 10.36
CA ALA A 370 16.53 5.76 10.96
C ALA A 370 16.36 5.94 12.49
N ARG A 371 15.22 6.48 12.92
CA ARG A 371 14.90 6.72 14.34
C ARG A 371 14.91 5.41 15.14
N GLU A 372 14.17 4.40 14.69
CA GLU A 372 14.06 3.13 15.41
C GLU A 372 15.40 2.38 15.44
N THR A 373 16.13 2.39 14.32
CA THR A 373 17.46 1.79 14.24
C THR A 373 18.45 2.50 15.17
N SER A 374 18.40 3.83 15.25
CA SER A 374 19.26 4.62 16.15
C SER A 374 19.03 4.26 17.62
N ILE A 375 17.76 4.04 18.01
CA ILE A 375 17.38 3.61 19.36
C ILE A 375 17.95 2.21 19.67
N MET A 376 17.83 1.27 18.73
CA MET A 376 18.34 -0.09 18.89
C MET A 376 19.88 -0.12 18.95
N LEU A 377 20.57 0.65 18.11
CA LEU A 377 22.04 0.70 18.12
C LEU A 377 22.63 1.61 19.21
N GLY A 378 21.80 2.42 19.89
CA GLY A 378 22.30 3.39 20.86
C GLY A 378 23.10 4.53 20.21
N LEU A 379 22.86 4.81 18.92
CA LEU A 379 23.53 5.83 18.15
C LEU A 379 22.69 7.12 18.07
N PRO A 380 23.31 8.29 17.88
CA PRO A 380 22.58 9.48 17.43
C PRO A 380 21.88 9.21 16.09
N LYS A 381 20.69 9.78 15.90
CA LYS A 381 19.90 9.53 14.67
C LYS A 381 20.62 9.99 13.38
N GLU A 382 21.49 11.00 13.51
CA GLU A 382 22.30 11.56 12.42
C GLU A 382 23.41 10.61 11.95
N LYS A 383 23.67 9.52 12.70
CA LYS A 383 24.64 8.48 12.36
C LYS A 383 23.97 7.22 11.75
N VAL A 384 22.67 7.28 11.53
CA VAL A 384 21.93 6.22 10.84
C VAL A 384 21.38 6.77 9.54
N HIS A 385 22.03 6.43 8.44
CA HIS A 385 21.70 6.91 7.11
C HIS A 385 20.79 5.88 6.39
N VAL A 386 19.64 6.32 5.95
CA VAL A 386 18.66 5.46 5.26
C VAL A 386 18.38 6.05 3.88
N THR A 387 18.59 5.25 2.85
CA THR A 387 18.21 5.58 1.47
C THR A 387 17.22 4.56 0.95
N ASN A 388 16.08 5.05 0.48
CA ASN A 388 15.08 4.19 -0.11
C ASN A 388 15.46 3.85 -1.55
N MET A 389 15.53 2.55 -1.84
CA MET A 389 15.67 2.02 -3.19
C MET A 389 14.30 1.99 -3.87
N LEU A 390 14.19 1.41 -5.08
CA LEU A 390 12.88 1.10 -5.63
C LEU A 390 12.14 0.13 -4.71
N VAL A 391 10.88 0.42 -4.43
CA VAL A 391 10.04 -0.41 -3.56
C VAL A 391 9.08 -1.24 -4.40
N GLY A 392 9.15 -2.56 -4.28
CA GLY A 392 8.34 -3.53 -5.02
C GLY A 392 6.92 -3.74 -4.47
N GLY A 393 6.27 -2.64 -4.04
CA GLY A 393 4.97 -2.58 -3.38
C GLY A 393 5.08 -2.55 -1.86
N GLY A 394 4.14 -1.88 -1.19
CA GLY A 394 4.10 -1.75 0.27
C GLY A 394 2.67 -1.91 0.81
N PHE A 395 1.74 -1.05 0.38
CA PHE A 395 0.32 -1.07 0.75
C PHE A 395 0.06 -0.89 2.26
N GLY A 396 1.05 -0.41 3.02
CA GLY A 396 1.06 -0.33 4.47
C GLY A 396 1.92 -1.40 5.15
N GLY A 397 2.20 -2.53 4.49
CA GLY A 397 2.94 -3.65 5.08
C GLY A 397 4.46 -3.42 5.24
N LYS A 398 4.98 -2.28 4.76
CA LYS A 398 6.38 -1.87 4.92
C LYS A 398 6.52 -0.56 5.73
N GLU A 399 5.52 -0.23 6.55
CA GLU A 399 5.61 0.87 7.50
C GLU A 399 6.40 0.45 8.75
N ASP A 400 6.14 -0.74 9.28
CA ASP A 400 6.94 -1.31 10.36
C ASP A 400 8.25 -1.93 9.84
N MET A 401 9.33 -1.80 10.58
CA MET A 401 10.60 -2.46 10.27
C MET A 401 10.51 -3.97 10.45
N THR A 402 11.08 -4.72 9.51
CA THR A 402 11.14 -6.19 9.57
C THR A 402 12.55 -6.74 9.38
N VAL A 403 13.38 -6.07 8.60
CA VAL A 403 14.75 -6.51 8.26
C VAL A 403 15.80 -5.41 8.40
N GLN A 404 15.39 -4.15 8.37
CA GLN A 404 16.31 -2.99 8.35
C GLN A 404 17.19 -2.97 9.61
N HIS A 405 16.56 -3.08 10.78
CA HIS A 405 17.25 -3.12 12.07
C HIS A 405 18.13 -4.37 12.23
N HIS A 406 17.72 -5.53 11.70
CA HIS A 406 18.54 -6.74 11.67
C HIS A 406 19.79 -6.55 10.79
N ALA A 407 19.63 -5.99 9.59
CA ALA A 407 20.75 -5.69 8.69
C ALA A 407 21.72 -4.69 9.35
N ALA A 408 21.19 -3.62 9.92
CA ALA A 408 21.98 -2.58 10.60
C ALA A 408 22.76 -3.15 11.79
N LEU A 409 22.15 -4.00 12.62
CA LEU A 409 22.79 -4.62 13.78
C LEU A 409 23.95 -5.53 13.34
N ILE A 410 23.72 -6.42 12.35
CA ILE A 410 24.76 -7.31 11.85
C ILE A 410 25.90 -6.51 11.22
N ALA A 411 25.61 -5.49 10.40
CA ALA A 411 26.63 -4.64 9.80
C ALA A 411 27.45 -3.91 10.86
N TYR A 412 26.80 -3.37 11.88
CA TYR A 412 27.45 -2.65 12.98
C TYR A 412 28.40 -3.53 13.79
N LEU A 413 27.94 -4.75 14.13
CA LEU A 413 28.73 -5.69 14.96
C LEU A 413 29.84 -6.42 14.18
N SER A 414 29.57 -6.79 12.92
CA SER A 414 30.55 -7.53 12.10
C SER A 414 31.55 -6.62 11.38
N GLY A 415 31.22 -5.33 11.19
CA GLY A 415 32.01 -4.41 10.36
C GLY A 415 31.98 -4.73 8.86
N ARG A 416 31.09 -5.64 8.40
CA ARG A 416 30.97 -6.07 7.00
C ARG A 416 29.63 -5.63 6.40
N PRO A 417 29.57 -5.34 5.08
CA PRO A 417 28.30 -5.15 4.42
C PRO A 417 27.44 -6.43 4.53
N VAL A 418 26.13 -6.26 4.76
CA VAL A 418 25.23 -7.41 4.92
C VAL A 418 23.93 -7.19 4.16
N LYS A 419 23.43 -8.26 3.55
CA LYS A 419 22.07 -8.35 3.00
C LYS A 419 21.21 -9.21 3.92
N VAL A 420 20.10 -8.66 4.38
CA VAL A 420 19.03 -9.41 5.05
C VAL A 420 17.79 -9.38 4.18
N LYS A 421 17.34 -10.55 3.74
CA LYS A 421 16.16 -10.71 2.90
C LYS A 421 15.28 -11.81 3.48
N LEU A 422 13.99 -11.53 3.62
CA LEU A 422 13.03 -12.58 3.98
C LEU A 422 12.76 -13.51 2.81
N THR A 423 12.64 -14.79 3.09
CA THR A 423 11.97 -15.71 2.16
C THR A 423 10.49 -15.32 2.05
N ARG A 424 9.80 -15.77 1.01
CA ARG A 424 8.37 -15.47 0.88
C ARG A 424 7.55 -16.01 2.06
N SER A 425 7.88 -17.18 2.55
CA SER A 425 7.22 -17.76 3.73
C SER A 425 7.46 -16.93 5.00
N GLU A 426 8.69 -16.44 5.19
CA GLU A 426 8.99 -15.52 6.30
C GLU A 426 8.28 -14.17 6.13
N SER A 427 8.25 -13.61 4.93
CA SER A 427 7.51 -12.37 4.63
C SER A 427 6.03 -12.50 5.02
N ILE A 428 5.36 -13.58 4.59
CA ILE A 428 3.95 -13.86 4.96
C ILE A 428 3.77 -14.00 6.48
N LEU A 429 4.77 -14.51 7.20
CA LEU A 429 4.71 -14.71 8.64
C LEU A 429 4.94 -13.41 9.43
N VAL A 430 5.88 -12.59 8.99
CA VAL A 430 6.52 -11.56 9.83
C VAL A 430 5.83 -10.20 9.77
N HIS A 431 5.58 -9.64 8.57
CA HIS A 431 5.05 -8.29 8.51
C HIS A 431 3.59 -8.20 8.98
N PRO A 432 3.14 -7.03 9.48
CA PRO A 432 1.76 -6.85 9.94
C PRO A 432 0.73 -7.12 8.85
N LYS A 433 -0.45 -7.59 9.25
CA LYS A 433 -1.57 -7.94 8.39
C LYS A 433 -2.70 -6.90 8.47
N ARG A 434 -3.75 -7.03 7.64
CA ARG A 434 -5.00 -6.30 7.85
C ARG A 434 -5.64 -6.77 9.14
N HIS A 435 -6.07 -5.84 9.99
CA HIS A 435 -6.83 -6.14 11.20
C HIS A 435 -8.13 -6.88 10.86
N PRO A 436 -8.36 -8.09 11.36
CA PRO A 436 -9.70 -8.65 11.37
C PRO A 436 -10.55 -7.85 12.35
N MET A 437 -11.80 -7.61 11.99
CA MET A 437 -12.73 -6.84 12.83
C MET A 437 -14.09 -7.50 12.89
N LYS A 438 -14.72 -7.40 14.07
CA LYS A 438 -16.15 -7.61 14.26
C LYS A 438 -16.80 -6.26 14.44
N VAL A 439 -17.88 -6.04 13.71
CA VAL A 439 -18.64 -4.80 13.76
C VAL A 439 -20.11 -5.14 14.01
N THR A 440 -20.63 -4.70 15.15
CA THR A 440 -22.08 -4.69 15.41
C THR A 440 -22.58 -3.30 15.09
N ILE A 441 -23.53 -3.17 14.18
CA ILE A 441 -24.10 -1.88 13.79
C ILE A 441 -25.63 -1.90 13.95
N THR A 442 -26.15 -0.85 14.55
CA THR A 442 -27.59 -0.55 14.62
C THR A 442 -27.87 0.76 13.92
N MET A 443 -28.81 0.77 13.00
CA MET A 443 -29.20 1.93 12.20
C MET A 443 -30.69 2.15 12.31
N GLY A 444 -31.11 3.39 12.57
CA GLY A 444 -32.50 3.84 12.54
C GLY A 444 -32.73 4.81 11.36
N CYS A 445 -33.79 4.59 10.58
CA CYS A 445 -34.25 5.49 9.52
C CYS A 445 -35.73 5.86 9.68
N ASN A 446 -36.12 7.00 9.10
CA ASN A 446 -37.53 7.34 8.95
C ASN A 446 -38.14 6.69 7.69
N ASN A 447 -39.47 6.87 7.48
CA ASN A 447 -40.18 6.35 6.29
C ASN A 447 -39.65 6.86 4.94
N ASP A 448 -38.99 8.02 4.92
CA ASP A 448 -38.36 8.57 3.72
C ASP A 448 -36.95 8.00 3.44
N GLY A 449 -36.45 7.11 4.31
CA GLY A 449 -35.12 6.54 4.22
C GLY A 449 -34.02 7.48 4.69
N LEU A 450 -34.33 8.56 5.43
CA LEU A 450 -33.31 9.41 6.04
C LEU A 450 -32.81 8.80 7.34
N ILE A 451 -31.50 8.66 7.46
CA ILE A 451 -30.85 8.13 8.66
C ILE A 451 -31.10 9.06 9.84
N GLN A 452 -31.65 8.53 10.92
CA GLN A 452 -31.92 9.26 12.15
C GLN A 452 -30.81 9.07 13.19
N GLY A 453 -30.25 7.86 13.25
CA GLY A 453 -29.19 7.54 14.17
C GLY A 453 -28.45 6.23 13.82
N VAL A 454 -27.19 6.17 14.20
CA VAL A 454 -26.34 4.98 14.04
C VAL A 454 -25.55 4.71 15.31
N LYS A 455 -25.54 3.45 15.74
CA LYS A 455 -24.69 2.97 16.83
C LYS A 455 -23.84 1.80 16.36
N ALA A 456 -22.54 1.81 16.67
CA ALA A 456 -21.68 0.70 16.29
C ALA A 456 -20.66 0.34 17.39
N GLU A 457 -20.43 -0.96 17.52
CA GLU A 457 -19.34 -1.53 18.32
C GLU A 457 -18.34 -2.23 17.40
N VAL A 458 -17.07 -1.88 17.54
CA VAL A 458 -15.97 -2.44 16.73
C VAL A 458 -14.99 -3.16 17.63
N THR A 459 -14.72 -4.43 17.37
CA THR A 459 -13.68 -5.20 18.05
C THR A 459 -12.63 -5.59 17.01
N ALA A 460 -11.37 -5.23 17.26
CA ALA A 460 -10.23 -5.51 16.38
C ALA A 460 -9.20 -6.42 17.06
N ASP A 461 -8.64 -7.34 16.29
CA ASP A 461 -7.45 -8.12 16.69
C ASP A 461 -6.20 -7.42 16.16
N THR A 462 -5.35 -6.91 17.06
CA THR A 462 -4.08 -6.26 16.65
C THR A 462 -2.91 -7.26 16.60
N GLY A 463 -3.14 -8.51 16.98
CA GLY A 463 -2.07 -9.52 17.04
C GLY A 463 -1.06 -9.24 18.15
N ALA A 464 0.17 -9.66 17.92
CA ALA A 464 1.21 -9.73 18.95
C ALA A 464 1.76 -8.37 19.40
N TYR A 465 1.68 -7.34 18.56
CA TYR A 465 2.29 -6.02 18.80
C TYR A 465 1.36 -4.90 18.39
N ALA A 466 1.58 -3.70 18.95
CA ALA A 466 0.76 -2.53 18.69
C ALA A 466 0.79 -2.11 17.22
N SER A 467 1.98 -2.09 16.60
CA SER A 467 2.14 -1.56 15.24
C SER A 467 1.34 -0.27 15.04
N LEU A 468 0.41 -0.25 14.09
CA LEU A 468 -0.53 0.85 13.88
C LEU A 468 -1.97 0.52 14.33
N GLY A 469 -2.15 -0.46 15.25
CA GLY A 469 -3.48 -0.91 15.71
C GLY A 469 -4.35 0.19 16.29
N GLY A 470 -3.78 1.08 17.10
CA GLY A 470 -4.49 2.25 17.65
C GLY A 470 -5.02 3.18 16.57
N PRO A 471 -4.19 3.74 15.69
CA PRO A 471 -4.62 4.56 14.56
C PRO A 471 -5.58 3.87 13.59
N VAL A 472 -5.41 2.57 13.31
CA VAL A 472 -6.34 1.81 12.45
C VAL A 472 -7.73 1.74 13.07
N LEU A 473 -7.82 1.43 14.38
CA LEU A 473 -9.09 1.42 15.11
C LEU A 473 -9.74 2.81 15.11
N GLU A 474 -8.94 3.85 15.30
CA GLU A 474 -9.41 5.24 15.31
C GLU A 474 -10.03 5.65 13.97
N ARG A 475 -9.39 5.29 12.83
CA ARG A 475 -9.97 5.54 11.49
C ARG A 475 -11.20 4.66 11.25
N ALA A 476 -11.20 3.42 11.71
CA ALA A 476 -12.39 2.57 11.66
C ALA A 476 -13.57 3.24 12.36
N CYS A 477 -13.39 3.75 13.58
CA CYS A 477 -14.44 4.43 14.33
C CYS A 477 -14.87 5.77 13.72
N THR A 478 -13.91 6.62 13.32
CA THR A 478 -14.18 7.96 12.76
C THR A 478 -14.99 7.89 11.46
N HIS A 479 -14.78 6.83 10.65
CA HIS A 479 -15.42 6.67 9.34
C HIS A 479 -16.59 5.70 9.33
N ALA A 480 -16.86 4.97 10.43
CA ALA A 480 -17.94 3.97 10.49
C ALA A 480 -19.33 4.55 10.26
N ALA A 481 -19.51 5.85 10.52
CA ALA A 481 -20.75 6.59 10.26
C ALA A 481 -21.06 6.80 8.77
N GLY A 482 -20.11 6.51 7.86
CA GLY A 482 -20.25 6.72 6.41
C GLY A 482 -20.20 8.18 5.98
N PRO A 483 -20.27 8.45 4.68
CA PRO A 483 -20.23 9.80 4.13
C PRO A 483 -21.62 10.46 4.05
N TYR A 484 -22.40 10.37 5.13
CA TYR A 484 -23.80 10.75 5.15
C TYR A 484 -24.07 11.89 6.13
N HIS A 485 -25.14 12.62 5.90
CA HIS A 485 -25.58 13.73 6.75
C HIS A 485 -26.67 13.27 7.71
N TYR A 486 -26.35 13.19 8.99
CA TYR A 486 -27.27 12.96 10.13
C TYR A 486 -26.58 13.34 11.44
N ASP A 487 -27.34 13.57 12.51
CA ASP A 487 -26.84 14.23 13.72
C ASP A 487 -26.51 13.28 14.88
N ASN A 488 -27.04 12.05 14.86
CA ASN A 488 -27.00 11.19 16.02
C ASN A 488 -26.19 9.92 15.73
N PHE A 489 -25.03 9.79 16.35
CA PHE A 489 -24.24 8.57 16.24
C PHE A 489 -23.43 8.29 17.51
N GLU A 490 -23.14 7.03 17.74
CA GLU A 490 -22.29 6.56 18.83
C GLU A 490 -21.50 5.34 18.37
N ILE A 491 -20.18 5.44 18.37
CA ILE A 491 -19.27 4.37 17.94
C ILE A 491 -18.23 4.14 19.00
N THR A 492 -18.11 2.88 19.45
CA THR A 492 -17.09 2.43 20.39
C THR A 492 -16.26 1.33 19.74
N GLY A 493 -14.96 1.48 19.74
CA GLY A 493 -14.02 0.48 19.23
C GLY A 493 -13.03 0.03 20.29
N ARG A 494 -12.66 -1.27 20.26
CA ARG A 494 -11.63 -1.86 21.12
C ARG A 494 -10.68 -2.72 20.31
N ALA A 495 -9.38 -2.51 20.48
CA ALA A 495 -8.33 -3.36 19.90
C ALA A 495 -7.64 -4.17 21.00
N TYR A 496 -7.50 -5.47 20.74
CA TYR A 496 -6.88 -6.39 21.70
C TYR A 496 -5.63 -7.03 21.12
N TYR A 497 -4.62 -7.16 21.96
CA TYR A 497 -3.46 -8.01 21.73
C TYR A 497 -3.83 -9.49 21.76
N THR A 498 -3.23 -10.26 20.86
CA THR A 498 -3.29 -11.72 20.82
C THR A 498 -1.92 -12.30 20.47
N ASN A 499 -1.76 -13.62 20.45
CA ASN A 499 -0.54 -14.25 19.95
C ASN A 499 -0.63 -14.58 18.44
N ASN A 500 -1.59 -14.01 17.73
CA ASN A 500 -1.66 -14.03 16.28
C ASN A 500 -0.56 -13.15 15.67
N PRO A 501 -0.22 -13.32 14.37
CA PRO A 501 0.65 -12.39 13.68
C PRO A 501 0.20 -10.94 13.88
N PRO A 502 1.11 -9.97 13.98
CA PRO A 502 0.76 -8.56 14.15
C PRO A 502 -0.18 -8.08 13.06
N ALA A 503 -1.08 -7.17 13.42
CA ALA A 503 -1.88 -6.43 12.47
C ALA A 503 -1.50 -4.94 12.51
N GLY A 504 -1.41 -4.31 11.34
CA GLY A 504 -0.95 -2.93 11.20
C GLY A 504 -1.62 -2.21 10.04
N ALA A 505 -0.89 -1.29 9.42
CA ALA A 505 -1.38 -0.57 8.25
C ALA A 505 -1.64 -1.53 7.09
N PHE A 506 -2.79 -1.39 6.47
CA PHE A 506 -3.13 -2.01 5.19
C PHE A 506 -4.08 -1.06 4.45
N ARG A 507 -3.87 -0.86 3.16
CA ARG A 507 -4.62 0.02 2.26
C ARG A 507 -6.11 0.07 2.61
N GLY A 508 -6.63 1.26 2.94
CA GLY A 508 -7.97 1.49 3.51
C GLY A 508 -8.02 1.65 5.03
N PHE A 509 -7.00 1.18 5.78
CA PHE A 509 -6.64 1.55 7.16
C PHE A 509 -7.83 1.54 8.14
N GLY A 510 -8.53 0.40 8.26
CA GLY A 510 -9.69 0.23 9.17
C GLY A 510 -11.04 0.61 8.56
N VAL A 511 -11.04 1.54 7.60
CA VAL A 511 -12.28 2.03 6.98
C VAL A 511 -12.92 0.98 6.07
N THR A 512 -12.13 0.13 5.40
CA THR A 512 -12.64 -0.94 4.54
C THR A 512 -13.58 -1.89 5.31
N GLN A 513 -13.23 -2.20 6.57
CA GLN A 513 -13.98 -3.10 7.43
C GLN A 513 -15.31 -2.48 7.89
N THR A 514 -15.28 -1.24 8.37
CA THR A 514 -16.48 -0.55 8.87
C THR A 514 -17.40 -0.08 7.75
N CYS A 515 -16.84 0.30 6.58
CA CYS A 515 -17.63 0.61 5.40
C CYS A 515 -18.47 -0.59 4.93
N TYR A 516 -17.91 -1.82 5.00
CA TYR A 516 -18.66 -3.04 4.69
C TYR A 516 -19.92 -3.15 5.55
N ALA A 517 -19.81 -2.93 6.86
CA ALA A 517 -20.93 -2.98 7.78
C ALA A 517 -21.97 -1.87 7.52
N MET A 518 -21.52 -0.64 7.38
CA MET A 518 -22.40 0.53 7.16
C MET A 518 -23.18 0.40 5.85
N GLU A 519 -22.48 0.12 4.76
CA GLU A 519 -23.05 0.09 3.41
C GLU A 519 -24.01 -1.10 3.18
N MET A 520 -23.67 -2.28 3.75
CA MET A 520 -24.57 -3.44 3.66
C MET A 520 -25.82 -3.26 4.52
N THR A 521 -25.71 -2.62 5.68
CA THR A 521 -26.88 -2.28 6.51
C THR A 521 -27.77 -1.27 5.79
N LEU A 522 -27.20 -0.27 5.13
CA LEU A 522 -27.95 0.71 4.34
C LEU A 522 -28.59 0.06 3.09
N THR A 523 -27.91 -0.89 2.43
CA THR A 523 -28.49 -1.68 1.33
C THR A 523 -29.72 -2.48 1.78
N LYS A 524 -29.64 -3.11 2.95
CA LYS A 524 -30.77 -3.82 3.53
C LYS A 524 -31.91 -2.87 3.92
N MET A 525 -31.60 -1.69 4.47
CA MET A 525 -32.57 -0.66 4.80
C MET A 525 -33.33 -0.18 3.55
N ALA A 526 -32.62 0.06 2.46
CA ALA A 526 -33.21 0.41 1.17
C ALA A 526 -34.25 -0.63 0.71
N HIS A 527 -33.88 -1.91 0.83
CA HIS A 527 -34.78 -3.02 0.49
C HIS A 527 -36.03 -3.06 1.37
N GLU A 528 -35.92 -2.90 2.69
CA GLU A 528 -37.06 -2.90 3.62
C GLU A 528 -38.03 -1.73 3.35
N LEU A 529 -37.49 -0.59 2.95
CA LEU A 529 -38.26 0.61 2.61
C LEU A 529 -38.81 0.62 1.17
N GLY A 530 -38.42 -0.34 0.32
CA GLY A 530 -38.75 -0.33 -1.10
C GLY A 530 -38.14 0.85 -1.87
N ILE A 531 -37.03 1.41 -1.39
CA ILE A 531 -36.26 2.51 -2.02
C ILE A 531 -35.08 1.91 -2.79
N SER A 532 -34.73 2.49 -3.95
CA SER A 532 -33.55 2.00 -4.66
C SER A 532 -32.27 2.20 -3.83
N PRO A 533 -31.28 1.26 -3.93
CA PRO A 533 -30.03 1.41 -3.21
C PRO A 533 -29.25 2.68 -3.59
N TRP A 534 -29.42 3.20 -4.82
CA TRP A 534 -28.85 4.47 -5.23
C TRP A 534 -29.57 5.65 -4.55
N GLU A 535 -30.91 5.63 -4.58
CA GLU A 535 -31.74 6.72 -4.06
C GLU A 535 -31.55 6.93 -2.55
N ILE A 536 -31.48 5.88 -1.73
CA ILE A 536 -31.26 6.03 -0.28
C ILE A 536 -29.91 6.69 0.02
N ARG A 537 -28.87 6.36 -0.78
CA ARG A 537 -27.54 6.99 -0.66
C ARG A 537 -27.57 8.44 -1.08
N TYR A 538 -28.25 8.74 -2.17
CA TYR A 538 -28.36 10.12 -2.70
C TYR A 538 -29.10 11.06 -1.74
N ARG A 539 -30.19 10.57 -1.10
CA ARG A 539 -30.94 11.34 -0.08
C ARG A 539 -30.08 11.69 1.13
N ASN A 540 -29.27 10.75 1.59
CA ASN A 540 -28.44 10.90 2.77
C ASN A 540 -27.04 11.47 2.49
N ALA A 541 -26.60 11.55 1.22
CA ALA A 541 -25.26 11.97 0.87
C ALA A 541 -24.90 13.34 1.46
N ILE A 542 -23.70 13.42 2.02
CA ILE A 542 -23.13 14.69 2.50
C ILE A 542 -22.99 15.69 1.35
N ARG A 543 -23.34 16.94 1.58
CA ARG A 543 -23.21 18.06 0.63
C ARG A 543 -22.37 19.18 1.22
N PRO A 544 -21.74 20.04 0.37
CA PRO A 544 -21.03 21.23 0.86
C PRO A 544 -21.84 22.04 1.87
N GLY A 545 -21.21 22.46 2.95
CA GLY A 545 -21.82 23.25 4.03
C GLY A 545 -22.62 22.43 5.06
N GLN A 546 -22.95 21.18 4.77
CA GLN A 546 -23.57 20.28 5.74
C GLN A 546 -22.53 19.71 6.70
N THR A 547 -22.99 19.17 7.82
CA THR A 547 -22.15 18.60 8.85
C THR A 547 -22.10 17.08 8.71
N LEU A 548 -20.87 16.53 8.64
CA LEU A 548 -20.63 15.10 8.81
C LEU A 548 -21.03 14.64 10.22
N PRO A 549 -21.34 13.35 10.44
CA PRO A 549 -21.68 12.85 11.77
C PRO A 549 -20.67 13.22 12.85
N ASN A 550 -19.37 13.21 12.54
CA ASN A 550 -18.29 13.61 13.46
C ASN A 550 -18.22 15.11 13.79
N GLY A 551 -19.13 15.93 13.25
CA GLY A 551 -19.20 17.37 13.51
C GLY A 551 -18.43 18.24 12.50
N GLN A 552 -17.61 17.67 11.63
CA GLN A 552 -16.87 18.44 10.62
C GLN A 552 -17.81 18.97 9.53
N ILE A 553 -17.67 20.25 9.23
CA ILE A 553 -18.39 20.87 8.10
C ILE A 553 -17.73 20.41 6.79
N ALA A 554 -18.57 19.94 5.86
CA ALA A 554 -18.14 19.51 4.53
C ALA A 554 -17.70 20.72 3.69
N PRO A 555 -16.46 20.75 3.20
CA PRO A 555 -15.94 21.87 2.41
C PRO A 555 -16.60 21.97 1.02
N PRO A 556 -16.47 23.11 0.32
CA PRO A 556 -16.99 23.27 -1.04
C PRO A 556 -16.53 22.19 -2.04
N SER A 557 -15.35 21.64 -1.82
CA SER A 557 -14.77 20.55 -2.61
C SER A 557 -15.41 19.17 -2.36
N THR A 558 -16.39 19.03 -1.46
CA THR A 558 -17.05 17.73 -1.19
C THR A 558 -17.69 17.19 -2.46
N GLY A 559 -17.26 16.02 -2.92
CA GLY A 559 -17.58 15.46 -4.24
C GLY A 559 -18.37 14.15 -4.21
N LEU A 560 -19.06 13.78 -3.11
CA LEU A 560 -19.81 12.52 -3.02
C LEU A 560 -21.00 12.50 -3.98
N VAL A 561 -21.76 13.58 -4.06
CA VAL A 561 -22.95 13.67 -4.92
C VAL A 561 -22.57 13.45 -6.37
N GLU A 562 -21.49 14.08 -6.82
CA GLU A 562 -20.99 13.95 -8.18
C GLU A 562 -20.53 12.51 -8.50
N THR A 563 -19.99 11.76 -7.52
CA THR A 563 -19.66 10.34 -7.73
C THR A 563 -20.92 9.48 -7.84
N LEU A 564 -21.99 9.79 -7.10
CA LEU A 564 -23.29 9.13 -7.20
C LEU A 564 -23.95 9.41 -8.55
N GLU A 565 -23.94 10.66 -8.99
CA GLU A 565 -24.52 11.07 -10.29
C GLU A 565 -23.81 10.41 -11.46
N ALA A 566 -22.47 10.26 -11.37
CA ALA A 566 -21.66 9.62 -12.42
C ALA A 566 -22.03 8.14 -12.68
N VAL A 567 -22.68 7.47 -11.72
CA VAL A 567 -23.09 6.05 -11.85
C VAL A 567 -24.60 5.84 -11.86
N LYS A 568 -25.40 6.91 -11.88
CA LYS A 568 -26.86 6.81 -11.78
C LYS A 568 -27.47 5.95 -12.87
N ASP A 569 -27.17 6.28 -14.14
CA ASP A 569 -27.68 5.55 -15.31
C ASP A 569 -27.28 4.07 -15.30
N ILE A 570 -26.09 3.77 -14.78
CA ILE A 570 -25.59 2.40 -14.62
C ILE A 570 -26.49 1.63 -13.63
N CYS A 571 -26.82 2.26 -12.50
CA CYS A 571 -27.70 1.67 -11.50
C CYS A 571 -29.12 1.45 -12.02
N GLU A 572 -29.66 2.40 -12.77
CA GLU A 572 -31.03 2.32 -13.30
C GLU A 572 -31.19 1.25 -14.39
N ASN A 573 -30.13 0.95 -15.16
CA ASN A 573 -30.17 0.04 -16.29
C ASN A 573 -29.76 -1.42 -15.97
N ASN A 574 -29.37 -1.72 -14.73
CA ASN A 574 -28.90 -3.07 -14.36
C ASN A 574 -29.67 -3.63 -13.16
N LYS A 575 -30.12 -4.89 -13.26
CA LYS A 575 -30.92 -5.56 -12.23
C LYS A 575 -30.08 -6.17 -11.11
N ASN A 576 -29.00 -6.88 -11.49
CA ASN A 576 -28.14 -7.60 -10.57
C ASN A 576 -26.95 -6.69 -10.18
N MET A 577 -27.24 -5.52 -9.64
CA MET A 577 -26.23 -4.56 -9.27
C MET A 577 -26.21 -4.28 -7.77
N GLY A 578 -25.04 -3.99 -7.25
CA GLY A 578 -24.83 -3.46 -5.92
C GLY A 578 -24.02 -2.18 -5.96
N ILE A 579 -24.36 -1.25 -5.10
CA ILE A 579 -23.72 0.07 -5.00
C ILE A 579 -23.24 0.31 -3.58
N ALA A 580 -22.09 0.98 -3.45
CA ALA A 580 -21.57 1.44 -2.17
C ALA A 580 -20.85 2.77 -2.30
N CYS A 581 -20.98 3.59 -1.26
CA CYS A 581 -20.26 4.85 -1.11
C CYS A 581 -19.18 4.73 -0.05
N ALA A 582 -18.16 5.56 -0.17
CA ALA A 582 -17.12 5.67 0.84
C ALA A 582 -16.56 7.08 0.93
N MET A 583 -16.04 7.41 2.11
CA MET A 583 -15.12 8.52 2.30
C MET A 583 -13.82 8.01 2.93
N LYS A 584 -12.73 8.68 2.63
CA LYS A 584 -11.42 8.37 3.24
C LYS A 584 -10.60 9.64 3.36
N ASN A 585 -10.01 9.83 4.53
CA ASN A 585 -9.08 10.94 4.74
C ASN A 585 -7.91 10.91 3.76
N ALA A 586 -7.50 12.09 3.29
CA ALA A 586 -6.19 12.36 2.71
C ALA A 586 -5.40 13.19 3.73
N GLY A 587 -4.27 12.65 4.19
CA GLY A 587 -3.55 13.16 5.36
C GLY A 587 -3.81 12.35 6.63
N VAL A 588 -2.98 12.56 7.66
CA VAL A 588 -3.06 11.79 8.93
C VAL A 588 -4.28 12.19 9.76
N GLY A 589 -4.49 13.45 10.04
CA GLY A 589 -5.67 13.96 10.76
C GLY A 589 -5.72 13.66 12.26
N VAL A 590 -6.90 13.89 12.85
CA VAL A 590 -7.29 13.61 14.25
C VAL A 590 -6.29 14.13 15.29
N GLY A 591 -5.84 15.39 15.11
CA GLY A 591 -4.93 16.07 16.02
C GLY A 591 -3.45 15.71 15.89
N ILE A 592 -3.09 14.78 14.99
CA ILE A 592 -1.69 14.43 14.75
C ILE A 592 -1.10 15.43 13.75
N PRO A 593 0.01 16.11 14.07
CA PRO A 593 0.70 17.00 13.14
C PRO A 593 1.10 16.24 11.87
N ASP A 594 0.67 16.74 10.72
CA ASP A 594 0.95 16.12 9.42
C ASP A 594 1.74 17.11 8.56
N THR A 595 3.07 16.93 8.54
CA THR A 595 3.99 17.87 7.90
C THR A 595 4.54 17.30 6.61
N GLY A 596 4.41 18.07 5.52
CA GLY A 596 5.11 17.82 4.26
C GLY A 596 6.29 18.76 4.11
N ARG A 597 7.39 18.26 3.56
CA ARG A 597 8.60 19.03 3.27
C ARG A 597 9.21 18.62 1.94
N CYS A 598 9.68 19.61 1.21
CA CYS A 598 10.31 19.39 -0.09
C CYS A 598 11.36 20.48 -0.35
N ILE A 599 12.46 20.11 -0.99
CA ILE A 599 13.45 21.03 -1.54
C ILE A 599 13.36 20.94 -3.06
N VAL A 600 13.35 22.09 -3.73
CA VAL A 600 13.61 22.24 -5.15
C VAL A 600 14.92 22.99 -5.30
N ALA A 601 15.96 22.31 -5.78
CA ALA A 601 17.29 22.87 -5.93
C ALA A 601 17.62 23.06 -7.41
N VAL A 602 18.38 24.10 -7.75
CA VAL A 602 18.92 24.32 -9.11
C VAL A 602 20.38 23.87 -9.10
N HIS A 603 20.67 22.77 -9.78
CA HIS A 603 22.01 22.21 -9.84
C HIS A 603 22.30 21.56 -11.19
N GLY A 604 23.51 21.82 -11.77
CA GLY A 604 23.91 21.27 -13.06
C GLY A 604 22.96 21.65 -14.20
N GLY A 605 22.34 22.81 -14.12
CA GLY A 605 21.37 23.29 -15.11
C GLY A 605 20.03 22.53 -15.10
N LYS A 606 19.72 21.82 -14.00
CA LYS A 606 18.47 21.06 -13.78
C LYS A 606 17.84 21.40 -12.44
N LEU A 607 16.56 21.04 -12.32
CA LEU A 607 15.76 21.18 -11.09
C LEU A 607 15.74 19.84 -10.36
N HIS A 608 16.30 19.81 -9.16
CA HIS A 608 16.37 18.62 -8.33
C HIS A 608 15.28 18.65 -7.25
N ILE A 609 14.43 17.63 -7.21
CA ILE A 609 13.36 17.48 -6.20
C ILE A 609 13.86 16.50 -5.13
N ARG A 610 13.98 16.97 -3.87
CA ARG A 610 14.37 16.16 -2.72
C ARG A 610 13.30 16.19 -1.63
N SER A 611 12.91 15.02 -1.16
CA SER A 611 11.98 14.82 -0.06
C SER A 611 12.20 13.45 0.57
N GLY A 612 12.06 13.34 1.90
CA GLY A 612 12.12 12.07 2.63
C GLY A 612 10.87 11.20 2.44
N ALA A 613 9.92 11.62 1.59
CA ALA A 613 8.70 10.87 1.28
C ALA A 613 8.99 9.69 0.35
N SER A 614 8.69 8.46 0.78
CA SER A 614 8.95 7.23 0.02
C SER A 614 8.00 7.03 -1.15
N CYS A 615 8.53 6.70 -2.34
CA CYS A 615 7.73 6.23 -3.47
C CYS A 615 7.64 4.70 -3.46
N ILE A 616 6.52 4.16 -3.00
CA ILE A 616 6.29 2.70 -2.86
C ILE A 616 5.70 2.04 -4.13
N GLY A 617 5.71 2.76 -5.25
CA GLY A 617 5.16 2.33 -6.53
C GLY A 617 3.98 3.17 -7.02
N GLN A 618 3.37 4.00 -6.17
CA GLN A 618 2.21 4.84 -6.48
C GLN A 618 2.51 6.00 -7.44
N GLY A 619 3.78 6.40 -7.62
CA GLY A 619 4.17 7.41 -8.61
C GLY A 619 4.40 8.81 -8.05
N LEU A 620 4.81 8.92 -6.78
CA LEU A 620 5.07 10.21 -6.15
C LEU A 620 6.06 11.07 -6.95
N GLY A 621 7.18 10.51 -7.41
CA GLY A 621 8.15 11.24 -8.21
C GLY A 621 7.55 11.85 -9.48
N THR A 622 6.67 11.12 -10.18
CA THR A 622 5.95 11.63 -11.35
C THR A 622 5.02 12.77 -11.00
N VAL A 623 4.28 12.65 -9.89
CA VAL A 623 3.38 13.71 -9.38
C VAL A 623 4.16 14.99 -9.06
N LEU A 624 5.25 14.87 -8.31
CA LEU A 624 6.07 16.04 -7.95
C LEU A 624 6.73 16.68 -9.18
N THR A 625 7.17 15.87 -10.15
CA THR A 625 7.69 16.35 -11.45
C THR A 625 6.65 17.17 -12.21
N GLN A 626 5.38 16.73 -12.25
CA GLN A 626 4.30 17.50 -12.90
C GLN A 626 3.96 18.79 -12.14
N ILE A 627 4.02 18.78 -10.82
CA ILE A 627 3.83 20.02 -10.03
C ILE A 627 4.95 21.02 -10.36
N VAL A 628 6.22 20.61 -10.30
CA VAL A 628 7.37 21.48 -10.63
C VAL A 628 7.28 21.97 -12.09
N GLY A 629 7.03 21.07 -13.03
CA GLY A 629 6.91 21.43 -14.46
C GLY A 629 5.76 22.39 -14.74
N THR A 630 4.65 22.28 -13.99
CA THR A 630 3.53 23.22 -14.08
C THR A 630 3.91 24.58 -13.50
N MET A 631 4.46 24.59 -12.31
CA MET A 631 4.79 25.83 -11.59
C MET A 631 5.89 26.65 -12.28
N LEU A 632 6.89 25.97 -12.88
CA LEU A 632 8.08 26.61 -13.46
C LEU A 632 8.08 26.60 -15.00
N HIS A 633 7.03 26.09 -15.63
CA HIS A 633 6.86 25.97 -17.09
C HIS A 633 8.04 25.29 -17.80
N CYS A 634 8.65 24.29 -17.17
CA CYS A 634 9.77 23.53 -17.70
C CYS A 634 9.33 22.11 -18.16
N ASP A 635 10.17 21.46 -18.95
CA ASP A 635 9.91 20.14 -19.48
C ASP A 635 10.47 19.05 -18.54
N ARG A 636 10.04 17.81 -18.74
CA ARG A 636 10.41 16.66 -17.91
C ARG A 636 11.93 16.47 -17.84
N GLU A 637 12.63 16.69 -18.95
CA GLU A 637 14.08 16.55 -19.04
C GLU A 637 14.86 17.54 -18.18
N ASP A 638 14.26 18.67 -17.82
CA ASP A 638 14.87 19.66 -16.92
C ASP A 638 14.79 19.25 -15.45
N ILE A 639 14.01 18.19 -15.10
CA ILE A 639 13.67 17.84 -13.72
C ILE A 639 14.28 16.47 -13.34
N VAL A 640 14.92 16.42 -12.18
CA VAL A 640 15.46 15.20 -11.56
C VAL A 640 14.74 14.97 -10.23
N TYR A 641 14.09 13.82 -10.09
CA TYR A 641 13.55 13.36 -8.82
C TYR A 641 14.57 12.44 -8.14
N GLU A 642 14.97 12.80 -6.94
CA GLU A 642 15.95 12.05 -6.17
C GLU A 642 15.30 11.01 -5.24
N ALA A 643 16.04 9.94 -4.92
CA ALA A 643 15.56 8.90 -4.00
C ALA A 643 15.34 9.47 -2.60
N ALA A 644 14.25 9.05 -1.95
CA ALA A 644 13.97 9.45 -0.58
C ALA A 644 15.08 8.96 0.37
N ASN A 645 15.58 9.87 1.20
CA ASN A 645 16.64 9.57 2.18
C ASN A 645 16.50 10.50 3.39
N ASN A 646 17.27 10.24 4.44
CA ASN A 646 17.33 11.10 5.62
C ASN A 646 18.65 11.89 5.77
N VAL A 647 19.45 11.96 4.70
CA VAL A 647 20.76 12.63 4.70
C VAL A 647 20.65 14.07 4.22
N ASP A 648 20.09 14.27 3.02
CA ASP A 648 19.98 15.58 2.35
C ASP A 648 18.55 15.92 1.90
N ALA A 649 17.61 15.01 2.08
CA ALA A 649 16.19 15.23 1.81
C ALA A 649 15.42 15.49 3.12
N PRO A 650 14.56 16.53 3.20
CA PRO A 650 13.87 16.85 4.45
C PRO A 650 12.79 15.82 4.82
N ASP A 651 12.60 15.60 6.13
CA ASP A 651 11.58 14.69 6.65
C ASP A 651 10.17 15.14 6.23
N SER A 652 9.54 14.34 5.39
CA SER A 652 8.16 14.58 4.92
C SER A 652 7.19 13.49 5.40
N GLY A 653 7.56 12.77 6.45
CA GLY A 653 6.77 11.73 7.10
C GLY A 653 6.60 10.46 6.26
N THR A 654 6.12 9.41 6.92
CA THR A 654 5.86 8.10 6.32
C THR A 654 4.81 8.17 5.22
N THR A 655 4.98 7.42 4.14
CA THR A 655 4.00 7.24 3.06
C THR A 655 2.86 6.35 3.55
N SER A 656 1.82 6.97 4.08
CA SER A 656 0.63 6.38 4.66
C SER A 656 -0.57 7.32 4.46
N GLY A 657 -1.79 6.91 4.77
CA GLY A 657 -2.96 7.78 4.88
C GLY A 657 -3.29 8.62 3.63
N SER A 658 -2.90 8.18 2.43
CA SER A 658 -3.09 8.91 1.16
C SER A 658 -2.53 10.36 1.18
N ARG A 659 -1.50 10.63 2.00
CA ARG A 659 -1.05 11.97 2.34
C ARG A 659 -0.08 12.62 1.33
N GLN A 660 0.73 11.83 0.62
CA GLN A 660 1.90 12.38 -0.07
C GLN A 660 1.56 13.35 -1.21
N THR A 661 0.55 13.05 -2.03
CA THR A 661 0.13 14.00 -3.10
C THR A 661 -0.34 15.34 -2.51
N LEU A 662 -1.10 15.28 -1.41
CA LEU A 662 -1.66 16.48 -0.77
C LEU A 662 -0.59 17.23 0.02
N VAL A 663 0.06 16.57 0.98
CA VAL A 663 0.90 17.23 2.00
C VAL A 663 2.30 17.51 1.43
N THR A 664 2.96 16.52 0.83
CA THR A 664 4.27 16.72 0.19
C THR A 664 4.15 17.49 -1.13
N GLY A 665 3.06 17.25 -1.90
CA GLY A 665 2.79 18.01 -3.12
C GLY A 665 2.60 19.50 -2.84
N GLU A 666 1.91 19.87 -1.76
CA GLU A 666 1.77 21.26 -1.33
C GLU A 666 3.13 21.87 -0.89
N ALA A 667 3.94 21.12 -0.16
CA ALA A 667 5.29 21.57 0.19
C ALA A 667 6.16 21.81 -1.05
N CYS A 668 6.06 20.93 -2.05
CA CYS A 668 6.75 21.07 -3.34
C CYS A 668 6.28 22.33 -4.08
N ARG A 669 4.97 22.57 -4.13
CA ARG A 669 4.39 23.78 -4.72
C ARG A 669 4.93 25.04 -4.05
N ARG A 670 5.01 25.07 -2.72
CA ARG A 670 5.57 26.20 -1.94
C ARG A 670 7.07 26.40 -2.20
N ALA A 671 7.83 25.33 -2.38
CA ALA A 671 9.23 25.43 -2.79
C ALA A 671 9.38 26.12 -4.15
N CYS A 672 8.54 25.71 -5.12
CA CYS A 672 8.50 26.35 -6.45
C CYS A 672 8.10 27.84 -6.38
N GLN A 673 7.17 28.23 -5.51
CA GLN A 673 6.79 29.63 -5.30
C GLN A 673 7.99 30.47 -4.84
N LYS A 674 8.73 29.99 -3.85
CA LYS A 674 9.95 30.69 -3.38
C LYS A 674 11.01 30.81 -4.49
N LEU A 675 11.13 29.79 -5.34
CA LEU A 675 12.03 29.84 -6.49
C LEU A 675 11.58 30.92 -7.49
N LEU A 676 10.27 30.99 -7.78
CA LEU A 676 9.70 32.00 -8.67
C LEU A 676 9.94 33.41 -8.14
N GLU A 677 9.74 33.65 -6.84
CA GLU A 677 10.03 34.92 -6.17
C GLU A 677 11.52 35.32 -6.32
N ALA A 678 12.43 34.39 -6.06
CA ALA A 678 13.87 34.61 -6.20
C ALA A 678 14.29 34.87 -7.65
N ALA A 679 13.55 34.31 -8.64
CA ALA A 679 13.75 34.57 -10.07
C ALA A 679 13.15 35.94 -10.52
N GLY A 680 12.55 36.68 -9.60
CA GLY A 680 11.97 38.02 -9.87
C GLY A 680 10.59 37.99 -10.55
N ALA A 681 9.89 36.84 -10.47
CA ALA A 681 8.51 36.78 -10.89
C ALA A 681 7.64 37.61 -9.92
N ASP A 682 6.78 38.47 -10.46
CA ASP A 682 5.71 39.13 -9.69
C ASP A 682 4.58 38.09 -9.45
N VAL A 683 4.90 37.04 -8.71
CA VAL A 683 3.93 36.08 -8.22
C VAL A 683 3.36 36.74 -6.97
N LYS A 684 2.12 37.25 -7.06
CA LYS A 684 1.34 37.41 -5.83
C LYS A 684 1.25 36.01 -5.23
N VAL A 685 2.16 35.70 -4.30
CA VAL A 685 1.88 34.73 -3.30
C VAL A 685 0.58 35.25 -2.66
N SER A 686 -0.57 34.77 -3.15
CA SER A 686 -1.70 34.72 -2.27
C SER A 686 -1.12 33.96 -1.10
N ASP A 687 -1.08 34.57 0.09
CA ASP A 687 -1.00 33.85 1.34
C ASP A 687 -2.20 32.87 1.31
N TYR A 688 -2.06 31.86 0.45
CA TYR A 688 -2.91 30.70 0.46
C TYR A 688 -2.55 29.93 1.73
N THR A 689 -2.92 30.50 2.82
CA THR A 689 -3.53 29.83 3.92
C THR A 689 -4.83 29.21 3.38
N GLY A 690 -4.73 28.44 2.28
CA GLY A 690 -5.84 27.71 1.73
C GLY A 690 -6.42 26.90 2.82
N ILE A 691 -7.65 27.17 3.21
CA ILE A 691 -8.32 26.70 4.42
C ILE A 691 -7.32 26.12 5.46
N ALA A 692 -6.23 26.81 5.66
CA ALA A 692 -5.35 26.67 6.80
C ALA A 692 -6.12 27.03 8.06
N ASN A 693 -7.25 27.72 7.88
CA ASN A 693 -8.25 28.00 8.87
C ASN A 693 -9.63 27.59 8.38
N ILE A 694 -9.96 26.30 8.46
CA ILE A 694 -11.36 25.88 8.58
C ILE A 694 -11.99 26.62 9.79
N ALA A 695 -11.21 27.12 10.72
CA ALA A 695 -11.64 28.10 11.72
C ALA A 695 -12.26 29.37 11.12
N GLU A 696 -11.82 29.81 9.95
CA GLU A 696 -12.43 30.96 9.25
C GLU A 696 -13.74 30.61 8.55
N LEU A 697 -14.01 29.33 8.23
CA LEU A 697 -15.33 28.89 7.79
C LEU A 697 -16.38 28.94 8.91
N ARG A 698 -15.97 29.00 10.18
CA ARG A 698 -16.88 29.13 11.32
C ARG A 698 -17.63 30.46 11.34
N ASP A 699 -17.10 31.49 10.68
CA ASP A 699 -17.64 32.85 10.70
C ASP A 699 -18.39 33.23 9.40
N LEU A 700 -18.59 32.29 8.46
CA LEU A 700 -19.40 32.55 7.28
C LEU A 700 -20.89 32.38 7.62
N PRO A 701 -21.72 33.40 7.40
CA PRO A 701 -23.16 33.27 7.56
C PRO A 701 -23.75 32.27 6.54
N GLY A 702 -24.59 31.38 6.99
CA GLY A 702 -25.10 30.20 6.29
C GLY A 702 -26.02 30.42 5.07
N GLU A 703 -25.94 31.53 4.34
CA GLU A 703 -26.89 31.78 3.24
C GLU A 703 -26.27 32.46 1.98
N ASN A 704 -24.96 32.53 1.79
CA ASN A 704 -24.40 33.03 0.54
C ASN A 704 -23.08 32.35 0.14
N CYS A 705 -23.18 31.09 -0.26
CA CYS A 705 -22.18 30.52 -1.18
C CYS A 705 -22.54 30.94 -2.61
N GLY A 706 -22.49 32.23 -2.89
CA GLY A 706 -22.51 32.74 -4.24
C GLY A 706 -21.31 32.23 -5.03
N ASP A 707 -21.45 32.13 -6.35
CA ASP A 707 -20.47 31.74 -7.36
C ASP A 707 -19.15 32.54 -7.36
N GLY A 708 -18.63 32.87 -6.21
CA GLY A 708 -17.32 33.42 -5.99
C GLY A 708 -16.27 32.34 -6.20
N ALA A 709 -16.01 32.00 -7.45
CA ALA A 709 -14.87 31.24 -7.87
C ALA A 709 -13.60 31.93 -7.36
N VAL A 710 -13.05 31.48 -6.22
CA VAL A 710 -11.64 31.69 -5.94
C VAL A 710 -10.92 30.75 -6.92
N GLY A 711 -10.50 31.34 -8.05
CA GLY A 711 -9.88 30.59 -9.11
C GLY A 711 -8.54 30.02 -8.66
N THR A 712 -8.43 28.71 -8.69
CA THR A 712 -7.15 28.03 -8.91
C THR A 712 -6.75 28.22 -10.37
N GLU A 713 -6.65 29.45 -10.84
CA GLU A 713 -5.91 29.72 -12.07
C GLU A 713 -4.45 29.48 -11.70
N LEU A 714 -3.89 28.41 -12.23
CA LEU A 714 -2.44 28.23 -12.30
C LEU A 714 -1.89 29.57 -12.84
N PRO A 715 -0.87 30.15 -12.23
CA PRO A 715 -0.37 31.47 -12.62
C PRO A 715 -0.19 31.49 -14.12
N GLU A 716 -0.81 32.48 -14.78
CA GLU A 716 -0.58 32.71 -16.20
C GLU A 716 0.93 32.79 -16.42
N THR A 717 1.40 32.04 -17.38
CA THR A 717 2.77 31.81 -17.84
C THR A 717 3.78 32.91 -17.49
N VAL A 718 4.34 32.86 -16.31
CA VAL A 718 5.54 33.62 -15.99
C VAL A 718 6.73 32.78 -16.40
N GLN A 719 7.25 32.96 -17.61
CA GLN A 719 8.52 32.37 -17.99
C GLN A 719 9.64 33.04 -17.17
N VAL A 720 10.18 32.30 -16.21
CA VAL A 720 11.36 32.75 -15.47
C VAL A 720 12.59 31.98 -15.94
N ASP A 721 13.71 32.67 -15.99
CA ASP A 721 15.00 32.04 -16.25
C ASP A 721 15.57 31.49 -14.92
N TRP A 722 15.00 30.37 -14.46
CA TRP A 722 15.40 29.73 -13.21
C TRP A 722 16.84 29.18 -13.26
N LYS A 723 17.43 29.00 -14.47
CA LYS A 723 18.84 28.57 -14.63
C LYS A 723 19.84 29.60 -14.04
N LYS A 724 19.44 30.85 -13.88
CA LYS A 724 20.23 31.88 -13.19
C LYS A 724 20.41 31.67 -11.70
N LEU A 725 19.60 30.78 -11.11
CA LEU A 725 19.63 30.45 -9.68
C LEU A 725 20.51 29.22 -9.38
N GLU A 726 21.44 28.90 -10.27
CA GLU A 726 22.37 27.76 -10.10
C GLU A 726 23.02 27.75 -8.72
N GLY A 727 23.00 26.58 -8.05
CA GLY A 727 23.53 26.38 -6.70
C GLY A 727 22.59 26.80 -5.57
N GLN A 728 21.38 27.29 -5.86
CA GLN A 728 20.41 27.68 -4.83
C GLN A 728 19.39 26.56 -4.56
N GLU A 729 18.93 26.50 -3.32
CA GLU A 729 17.94 25.55 -2.84
C GLU A 729 16.73 26.30 -2.24
N PHE A 730 15.53 25.80 -2.58
CA PHE A 730 14.27 26.39 -2.14
C PHE A 730 13.49 25.36 -1.32
N TYR A 731 13.34 25.65 -0.04
CA TYR A 731 12.65 24.81 0.92
C TYR A 731 11.18 25.19 1.05
N GLY A 732 10.29 24.22 0.83
CA GLY A 732 8.86 24.33 1.07
C GLY A 732 8.41 23.42 2.21
N GLU A 733 7.48 23.93 3.02
CA GLU A 733 6.86 23.20 4.13
C GLU A 733 5.37 23.46 4.17
N TYR A 734 4.59 22.44 4.47
CA TYR A 734 3.18 22.51 4.77
C TYR A 734 2.85 21.69 6.01
N LEU A 735 2.16 22.28 6.97
CA LEU A 735 1.66 21.59 8.17
C LEU A 735 0.13 21.56 8.13
N ALA A 736 -0.42 20.38 7.97
CA ALA A 736 -1.86 20.14 8.10
C ALA A 736 -2.24 20.09 9.58
N LYS A 737 -3.07 21.02 10.03
CA LYS A 737 -3.58 21.12 11.41
C LYS A 737 -4.98 20.53 11.48
N THR A 738 -5.22 19.67 12.46
CA THR A 738 -6.52 19.03 12.70
C THR A 738 -6.81 18.98 14.20
N ASP A 739 -8.09 18.80 14.56
CA ASP A 739 -8.51 18.64 15.95
C ASP A 739 -8.41 17.16 16.37
N PRO A 740 -8.14 16.88 17.66
CA PRO A 740 -8.14 15.52 18.19
C PRO A 740 -9.48 14.80 18.03
N LEU A 741 -9.42 13.47 18.01
CA LEU A 741 -10.63 12.65 17.99
C LEU A 741 -11.53 12.97 19.20
N GLY A 742 -12.83 13.22 18.94
CA GLY A 742 -13.79 13.51 19.97
C GLY A 742 -13.59 14.85 20.68
N ALA A 743 -12.99 15.83 20.01
CA ALA A 743 -12.83 17.20 20.53
C ALA A 743 -14.20 17.79 20.88
N GLN A 744 -14.64 17.64 22.14
CA GLN A 744 -15.97 18.07 22.63
C GLN A 744 -16.05 19.60 22.81
N ASP A 745 -14.91 20.27 23.01
CA ASP A 745 -14.82 21.72 23.20
C ASP A 745 -14.89 22.51 21.88
N VAL A 746 -14.92 21.83 20.75
CA VAL A 746 -14.97 22.41 19.41
C VAL A 746 -16.30 22.06 18.74
N ALA A 747 -17.13 23.03 18.47
CA ALA A 747 -18.47 22.82 17.91
C ALA A 747 -18.44 22.08 16.55
N ASN A 748 -17.46 22.41 15.70
CA ASN A 748 -17.25 21.79 14.39
C ASN A 748 -15.77 21.40 14.25
N PRO A 749 -15.37 20.25 14.80
CA PRO A 749 -13.97 19.82 14.77
C PRO A 749 -13.51 19.46 13.36
N VAL A 750 -12.29 19.83 13.03
CA VAL A 750 -11.63 19.45 11.78
C VAL A 750 -10.88 18.13 12.00
N SER A 751 -11.53 17.03 11.76
CA SER A 751 -10.91 15.72 11.92
C SER A 751 -9.83 15.46 10.86
N HIS A 752 -10.05 15.91 9.62
CA HIS A 752 -9.12 15.74 8.51
C HIS A 752 -9.17 16.96 7.57
N VAL A 753 -8.01 17.32 7.02
CA VAL A 753 -7.89 18.50 6.11
C VAL A 753 -8.57 18.27 4.76
N ALA A 754 -8.70 17.02 4.33
CA ALA A 754 -9.39 16.65 3.10
C ALA A 754 -9.94 15.22 3.18
N TYR A 755 -11.03 14.98 2.46
CA TYR A 755 -11.60 13.67 2.23
C TYR A 755 -11.68 13.35 0.74
N GLY A 756 -11.24 12.15 0.35
CA GLY A 756 -11.64 11.53 -0.90
C GLY A 756 -13.02 10.89 -0.75
N TYR A 757 -13.80 10.91 -1.81
CA TYR A 757 -15.10 10.25 -1.89
C TYR A 757 -15.12 9.28 -3.07
N ALA A 758 -15.86 8.20 -2.94
CA ALA A 758 -16.01 7.23 -4.01
C ALA A 758 -17.40 6.58 -3.98
N THR A 759 -17.90 6.28 -5.17
CA THR A 759 -19.07 5.42 -5.37
C THR A 759 -18.66 4.30 -6.34
N GLN A 760 -18.84 3.04 -5.93
CA GLN A 760 -18.59 1.88 -6.80
C GLN A 760 -19.88 1.09 -7.01
N VAL A 761 -20.05 0.61 -8.24
CA VAL A 761 -21.16 -0.25 -8.65
C VAL A 761 -20.58 -1.56 -9.18
N CYS A 762 -21.05 -2.68 -8.63
CA CYS A 762 -20.76 -4.02 -9.13
C CYS A 762 -21.96 -4.57 -9.87
N ILE A 763 -21.75 -5.11 -11.07
CA ILE A 763 -22.77 -5.74 -11.89
C ILE A 763 -22.45 -7.22 -12.03
N LEU A 764 -23.43 -8.08 -11.75
CA LEU A 764 -23.31 -9.53 -11.92
C LEU A 764 -24.02 -10.01 -13.17
N ASN A 765 -23.47 -11.04 -13.80
CA ASN A 765 -24.18 -11.92 -14.74
C ASN A 765 -25.20 -12.79 -13.97
N ASP A 766 -26.15 -13.38 -14.65
CA ASP A 766 -27.17 -14.25 -14.05
C ASP A 766 -26.59 -15.49 -13.37
N ASP A 767 -25.39 -15.92 -13.74
CA ASP A 767 -24.66 -17.03 -13.12
C ASP A 767 -23.88 -16.60 -11.84
N GLY A 768 -23.97 -15.34 -11.46
CA GLY A 768 -23.28 -14.78 -10.30
C GLY A 768 -21.82 -14.41 -10.56
N THR A 769 -21.29 -14.55 -11.77
CA THR A 769 -19.97 -14.01 -12.11
C THR A 769 -20.02 -12.50 -12.25
N ILE A 770 -18.94 -11.80 -11.86
CA ILE A 770 -18.87 -10.33 -11.99
C ILE A 770 -18.68 -10.00 -13.48
N LYS A 771 -19.59 -9.20 -14.03
CA LYS A 771 -19.50 -8.65 -15.37
C LYS A 771 -18.52 -7.48 -15.40
N GLU A 772 -18.75 -6.50 -14.56
CA GLU A 772 -17.95 -5.27 -14.49
C GLU A 772 -18.09 -4.57 -13.14
N ILE A 773 -17.14 -3.69 -12.84
CA ILE A 773 -17.18 -2.75 -11.72
C ILE A 773 -16.93 -1.35 -12.26
N ASP A 774 -17.89 -0.47 -12.03
CA ASP A 774 -17.81 0.95 -12.36
C ASP A 774 -17.43 1.71 -11.08
N ALA A 775 -16.29 2.41 -11.13
CA ALA A 775 -15.65 2.98 -9.95
C ALA A 775 -15.45 4.49 -10.11
N ALA A 776 -16.45 5.27 -9.65
CA ALA A 776 -16.40 6.72 -9.64
C ALA A 776 -15.67 7.23 -8.40
N HIS A 777 -14.60 7.98 -8.61
CA HIS A 777 -13.75 8.51 -7.55
C HIS A 777 -13.55 10.01 -7.69
N PHE A 778 -13.85 10.74 -6.62
CA PHE A 778 -13.52 12.14 -6.50
C PHE A 778 -12.02 12.29 -6.21
N VAL A 779 -11.34 13.01 -7.09
CA VAL A 779 -9.87 13.17 -7.07
C VAL A 779 -9.41 14.63 -6.88
N GLY A 780 -10.37 15.55 -6.68
CA GLY A 780 -10.08 16.98 -6.76
C GLY A 780 -9.68 17.34 -8.19
N LYS A 781 -8.40 17.68 -8.39
CA LYS A 781 -7.76 17.77 -9.71
C LYS A 781 -6.84 16.57 -9.90
N ALA A 782 -7.02 15.82 -10.97
CA ALA A 782 -6.10 14.72 -11.30
C ALA A 782 -4.75 15.31 -11.74
N ILE A 783 -3.69 15.11 -10.94
CA ILE A 783 -2.34 15.53 -11.33
C ILE A 783 -1.90 14.71 -12.56
N ASN A 784 -2.08 13.39 -12.48
CA ASN A 784 -1.80 12.47 -13.57
C ASN A 784 -2.97 11.48 -13.72
N PRO A 785 -3.83 11.65 -14.75
CA PRO A 785 -4.98 10.77 -14.95
C PRO A 785 -4.61 9.28 -15.07
N LEU A 786 -3.52 8.93 -15.77
CA LEU A 786 -3.06 7.53 -15.90
C LEU A 786 -2.74 6.89 -14.55
N ASN A 787 -2.08 7.66 -13.66
CA ASN A 787 -1.76 7.18 -12.32
C ASN A 787 -3.03 7.05 -11.47
N CYS A 788 -3.97 7.99 -11.57
CA CYS A 788 -5.25 7.93 -10.85
C CYS A 788 -6.05 6.68 -11.24
N GLU A 789 -6.24 6.45 -12.53
CA GLU A 789 -6.91 5.24 -13.04
C GLU A 789 -6.19 3.96 -12.56
N GLY A 790 -4.87 3.92 -12.66
CA GLY A 790 -4.08 2.77 -12.19
C GLY A 790 -4.22 2.51 -10.69
N GLN A 791 -4.40 3.57 -9.85
CA GLN A 791 -4.69 3.40 -8.42
C GLN A 791 -6.11 2.83 -8.21
N ILE A 792 -7.10 3.25 -8.99
CA ILE A 792 -8.47 2.76 -8.92
C ILE A 792 -8.51 1.27 -9.33
N GLU A 793 -8.01 0.94 -10.50
CA GLU A 793 -7.99 -0.42 -11.02
C GLU A 793 -7.28 -1.40 -10.07
N GLY A 794 -6.10 -1.01 -9.58
CA GLY A 794 -5.33 -1.81 -8.61
C GLY A 794 -6.01 -1.94 -7.25
N GLY A 795 -6.69 -0.89 -6.77
CA GLY A 795 -7.44 -0.89 -5.53
C GLY A 795 -8.65 -1.80 -5.57
N VAL A 796 -9.45 -1.68 -6.63
CA VAL A 796 -10.62 -2.55 -6.88
C VAL A 796 -10.20 -4.01 -6.99
N ALA A 797 -9.18 -4.32 -7.79
CA ALA A 797 -8.69 -5.71 -7.96
C ALA A 797 -8.19 -6.32 -6.63
N MET A 798 -7.52 -5.51 -5.79
CA MET A 798 -7.12 -5.94 -4.43
C MET A 798 -8.34 -6.20 -3.55
N ALA A 799 -9.33 -5.33 -3.58
CA ALA A 799 -10.53 -5.45 -2.78
C ALA A 799 -11.44 -6.61 -3.23
N LEU A 800 -11.45 -6.93 -4.52
CA LEU A 800 -12.11 -8.15 -5.03
C LEU A 800 -11.54 -9.41 -4.38
N GLY A 801 -10.22 -9.48 -4.24
CA GLY A 801 -9.58 -10.57 -3.52
C GLY A 801 -10.04 -10.66 -2.07
N PHE A 802 -9.99 -9.55 -1.33
CA PHE A 802 -10.48 -9.46 0.05
C PHE A 802 -11.96 -9.86 0.19
N THR A 803 -12.77 -9.51 -0.80
CA THR A 803 -14.21 -9.78 -0.79
C THR A 803 -14.55 -11.25 -1.09
N LEU A 804 -13.80 -11.90 -2.00
CA LEU A 804 -14.25 -13.15 -2.62
C LEU A 804 -13.33 -14.35 -2.40
N THR A 805 -12.01 -14.15 -2.40
CA THR A 805 -11.08 -15.27 -2.58
C THR A 805 -9.89 -15.30 -1.66
N GLU A 806 -9.48 -14.15 -1.10
CA GLU A 806 -8.28 -14.10 -0.27
C GLU A 806 -8.53 -14.64 1.12
N HIS A 807 -7.55 -15.42 1.57
CA HIS A 807 -7.64 -16.11 2.84
C HIS A 807 -6.28 -16.23 3.51
N TYR A 808 -6.21 -15.88 4.79
CA TYR A 808 -5.04 -16.04 5.64
C TYR A 808 -5.39 -16.91 6.85
N PRO A 809 -5.40 -18.26 6.70
CA PRO A 809 -5.90 -19.16 7.73
C PRO A 809 -4.95 -19.23 8.90
N LEU A 810 -5.51 -19.14 10.10
CA LEU A 810 -4.82 -19.30 11.38
C LEU A 810 -5.42 -20.50 12.16
N TYR A 811 -4.55 -21.33 12.71
CA TYR A 811 -4.92 -22.41 13.62
C TYR A 811 -4.04 -22.28 14.86
N ASP A 812 -4.64 -22.05 16.01
CA ASP A 812 -3.90 -21.85 17.27
C ASP A 812 -2.76 -20.81 17.12
N CYS A 813 -3.05 -19.67 16.48
CA CYS A 813 -2.11 -18.60 16.17
C CYS A 813 -1.01 -18.96 15.12
N ILE A 814 -1.11 -20.11 14.46
CA ILE A 814 -0.14 -20.57 13.45
C ILE A 814 -0.73 -20.35 12.05
N PRO A 815 -0.13 -19.48 11.21
CA PRO A 815 -0.58 -19.31 9.85
C PRO A 815 -0.19 -20.51 8.97
N SER A 816 -1.10 -20.93 8.09
CA SER A 816 -0.86 -21.99 7.11
C SER A 816 -0.84 -21.49 5.66
N ALA A 817 -0.88 -20.16 5.46
CA ALA A 817 -0.89 -19.55 4.15
C ALA A 817 0.45 -19.72 3.41
N LYS A 818 0.35 -19.99 2.09
CA LYS A 818 1.47 -19.91 1.14
C LYS A 818 1.10 -18.91 0.04
N TYR A 819 2.09 -18.26 -0.58
CA TYR A 819 1.83 -17.23 -1.58
C TYR A 819 0.90 -17.70 -2.71
N GLY A 820 1.13 -18.89 -3.24
CA GLY A 820 0.30 -19.47 -4.29
C GLY A 820 -1.13 -19.86 -3.86
N THR A 821 -1.40 -19.93 -2.56
CA THR A 821 -2.71 -20.34 -2.00
C THR A 821 -3.46 -19.19 -1.31
N LEU A 822 -2.93 -17.97 -1.34
CA LEU A 822 -3.60 -16.79 -0.76
C LEU A 822 -4.93 -16.46 -1.43
N GLY A 823 -5.12 -16.83 -2.71
CA GLY A 823 -6.35 -16.54 -3.43
C GLY A 823 -6.32 -15.23 -4.22
N LEU A 824 -5.15 -14.71 -4.53
CA LEU A 824 -4.99 -13.50 -5.32
C LEU A 824 -5.60 -13.66 -6.72
N PHE A 825 -6.34 -12.66 -7.17
CA PHE A 825 -6.85 -12.63 -8.56
C PHE A 825 -5.72 -12.67 -9.58
N ARG A 826 -5.98 -13.34 -10.70
CA ARG A 826 -5.06 -13.49 -11.84
C ARG A 826 -5.60 -12.70 -13.03
N ALA A 827 -4.74 -12.38 -13.98
CA ALA A 827 -5.05 -11.56 -15.14
C ALA A 827 -6.28 -12.05 -15.94
N ASP A 828 -6.43 -13.39 -16.08
CA ASP A 828 -7.53 -14.06 -16.77
C ASP A 828 -8.83 -14.15 -15.94
N LYS A 829 -8.85 -13.62 -14.72
CA LYS A 829 -9.99 -13.71 -13.78
C LYS A 829 -10.46 -12.36 -13.25
N VAL A 830 -9.69 -11.29 -13.45
CA VAL A 830 -10.14 -9.95 -13.06
C VAL A 830 -11.23 -9.50 -14.03
N PRO A 831 -12.40 -9.07 -13.51
CA PRO A 831 -13.47 -8.54 -14.34
C PRO A 831 -13.06 -7.19 -14.97
N THR A 832 -13.90 -6.67 -15.86
CA THR A 832 -13.75 -5.31 -16.36
C THR A 832 -13.88 -4.30 -15.22
N ILE A 833 -12.90 -3.39 -15.11
CA ILE A 833 -12.92 -2.29 -14.14
C ILE A 833 -12.92 -0.98 -14.92
N ASN A 834 -13.99 -0.20 -14.78
CA ASN A 834 -14.16 1.10 -15.42
C ASN A 834 -13.87 2.19 -14.40
N SER A 835 -12.76 2.91 -14.57
CA SER A 835 -12.39 4.03 -13.71
C SER A 835 -13.05 5.31 -14.20
N ILE A 836 -13.82 5.99 -13.34
CA ILE A 836 -14.48 7.26 -13.60
C ILE A 836 -13.84 8.30 -12.66
N LEU A 837 -13.08 9.24 -13.24
CA LEU A 837 -12.46 10.32 -12.49
C LEU A 837 -13.45 11.48 -12.36
N VAL A 838 -13.81 11.82 -11.13
CA VAL A 838 -14.68 12.96 -10.82
C VAL A 838 -13.81 14.10 -10.31
N GLU A 839 -13.69 15.16 -11.11
CA GLU A 839 -12.99 16.39 -10.74
C GLU A 839 -13.97 17.44 -10.23
N LYS A 840 -13.60 18.16 -9.17
CA LYS A 840 -14.37 19.30 -8.65
C LYS A 840 -13.44 20.34 -8.06
N LYS A 841 -13.68 21.60 -8.34
CA LYS A 841 -12.95 22.74 -7.76
C LYS A 841 -13.26 22.91 -6.26
N GLY A 842 -12.45 23.67 -5.57
CA GLY A 842 -12.63 24.02 -4.15
C GLY A 842 -11.61 23.37 -3.22
N GLN A 843 -10.60 22.69 -3.77
CA GLN A 843 -9.37 22.30 -3.09
C GLN A 843 -8.22 23.12 -3.69
N ASP A 844 -7.54 23.92 -2.86
CA ASP A 844 -6.48 24.82 -3.35
C ASP A 844 -5.07 24.27 -3.14
N MET A 845 -4.90 23.33 -2.18
CA MET A 845 -3.62 22.71 -1.89
C MET A 845 -3.19 21.75 -3.00
N ALA A 846 -1.88 21.59 -3.19
CA ALA A 846 -1.28 20.64 -4.13
C ALA A 846 -1.91 20.72 -5.54
N CYS A 847 -2.10 21.92 -6.08
CA CYS A 847 -2.75 22.16 -7.38
C CYS A 847 -4.18 21.60 -7.48
N GLY A 848 -4.90 21.54 -6.38
CA GLY A 848 -6.28 21.07 -6.32
C GLY A 848 -6.44 19.55 -6.15
N ALA A 849 -5.37 18.81 -5.95
CA ALA A 849 -5.40 17.35 -5.88
C ALA A 849 -5.81 16.82 -4.50
N ILE A 850 -6.41 15.62 -4.48
CA ILE A 850 -6.67 14.84 -3.29
C ILE A 850 -6.00 13.48 -3.43
N GLY A 851 -5.40 12.98 -2.35
CA GLY A 851 -4.79 11.65 -2.32
C GLY A 851 -5.84 10.53 -2.40
N ILE A 852 -5.66 9.59 -3.32
CA ILE A 852 -6.61 8.50 -3.59
C ILE A 852 -6.05 7.10 -3.33
N GLY A 853 -4.89 6.99 -2.70
CA GLY A 853 -4.19 5.70 -2.53
C GLY A 853 -5.01 4.62 -1.83
N GLU A 854 -5.88 4.99 -0.88
CA GLU A 854 -6.63 4.05 -0.03
C GLU A 854 -8.10 3.94 -0.38
N ILE A 855 -8.77 5.07 -0.73
CA ILE A 855 -10.22 5.11 -0.99
C ILE A 855 -10.65 4.09 -2.05
N THR A 856 -9.77 3.78 -2.98
CA THR A 856 -10.02 2.88 -4.10
C THR A 856 -10.35 1.44 -3.71
N THR A 857 -9.99 1.00 -2.48
CA THR A 857 -10.28 -0.34 -1.97
C THR A 857 -11.53 -0.42 -1.09
N ILE A 858 -12.11 0.72 -0.72
CA ILE A 858 -13.06 0.77 0.40
C ILE A 858 -14.47 0.33 -0.02
N PRO A 859 -15.11 0.90 -1.05
CA PRO A 859 -16.51 0.56 -1.36
C PRO A 859 -16.69 -0.76 -2.13
N THR A 860 -15.62 -1.40 -2.60
CA THR A 860 -15.73 -2.61 -3.45
C THR A 860 -16.44 -3.77 -2.74
N ALA A 861 -16.07 -4.07 -1.48
CA ALA A 861 -16.65 -5.20 -0.77
C ALA A 861 -18.17 -5.07 -0.57
N PRO A 862 -18.70 -3.95 -0.07
CA PRO A 862 -20.14 -3.80 0.05
C PRO A 862 -20.84 -3.67 -1.32
N ALA A 863 -20.22 -3.09 -2.35
CA ALA A 863 -20.80 -3.07 -3.69
C ALA A 863 -20.99 -4.48 -4.25
N VAL A 864 -19.96 -5.35 -4.14
CA VAL A 864 -20.04 -6.75 -4.58
C VAL A 864 -21.07 -7.54 -3.75
N ALA A 865 -21.05 -7.40 -2.42
CA ALA A 865 -22.02 -8.09 -1.55
C ALA A 865 -23.46 -7.62 -1.80
N GLY A 866 -23.65 -6.33 -2.08
CA GLY A 866 -24.93 -5.75 -2.48
C GLY A 866 -25.45 -6.31 -3.80
N ALA A 867 -24.56 -6.56 -4.78
CA ALA A 867 -24.93 -7.20 -6.04
C ALA A 867 -25.40 -8.63 -5.85
N TYR A 868 -24.74 -9.41 -4.99
CA TYR A 868 -25.23 -10.75 -4.64
C TYR A 868 -26.56 -10.71 -3.87
N PHE A 869 -26.72 -9.72 -2.97
CA PHE A 869 -28.01 -9.52 -2.29
C PHE A 869 -29.14 -9.20 -3.29
N ALA A 870 -28.86 -8.39 -4.31
CA ALA A 870 -29.82 -8.12 -5.40
C ALA A 870 -30.13 -9.39 -6.23
N LEU A 871 -29.14 -10.27 -6.43
CA LEU A 871 -29.30 -11.49 -7.22
C LEU A 871 -30.12 -12.58 -6.49
N ASP A 872 -29.87 -12.83 -5.20
CA ASP A 872 -30.42 -13.99 -4.48
C ASP A 872 -31.15 -13.66 -3.16
N GLY A 873 -31.16 -12.40 -2.71
CA GLY A 873 -31.80 -11.94 -1.48
C GLY A 873 -31.10 -12.35 -0.19
N GLU A 874 -29.93 -13.02 -0.26
CA GLU A 874 -29.19 -13.48 0.93
C GLU A 874 -28.27 -12.38 1.48
N MET A 875 -28.51 -11.96 2.72
CA MET A 875 -27.59 -11.06 3.45
C MET A 875 -26.32 -11.80 3.84
N ARG A 876 -25.21 -11.32 3.34
CA ARG A 876 -23.86 -11.82 3.67
C ARG A 876 -23.18 -10.86 4.62
N CYS A 877 -22.87 -11.32 5.82
CA CYS A 877 -22.30 -10.51 6.89
C CYS A 877 -20.84 -10.85 7.21
N SER A 878 -20.20 -11.71 6.43
CA SER A 878 -18.80 -12.09 6.63
C SER A 878 -18.04 -12.12 5.31
N LEU A 879 -16.75 -11.79 5.38
CA LEU A 879 -15.82 -11.89 4.27
C LEU A 879 -14.79 -13.00 4.53
N PRO A 880 -14.27 -13.65 3.47
CA PRO A 880 -14.74 -13.58 2.08
C PRO A 880 -16.16 -14.14 1.93
N LEU A 881 -16.88 -13.66 0.90
CA LEU A 881 -18.26 -14.05 0.64
C LEU A 881 -18.37 -15.54 0.31
N MET A 882 -19.36 -16.18 0.95
CA MET A 882 -19.72 -17.58 0.70
C MET A 882 -20.83 -17.68 -0.34
N LYS A 883 -21.01 -18.87 -0.92
CA LYS A 883 -22.03 -19.17 -1.93
C LYS A 883 -21.94 -18.23 -3.15
N THR A 884 -20.72 -18.08 -3.67
CA THR A 884 -20.44 -17.35 -4.90
C THR A 884 -19.69 -18.25 -5.88
N PRO A 885 -19.69 -17.99 -7.20
CA PRO A 885 -18.86 -18.72 -8.17
C PRO A 885 -17.35 -18.65 -7.88
N TYR A 886 -16.92 -17.71 -7.03
CA TYR A 886 -15.53 -17.49 -6.64
C TYR A 886 -15.15 -18.24 -5.36
N GLU A 887 -16.12 -18.88 -4.67
CA GLU A 887 -15.85 -19.61 -3.44
C GLU A 887 -14.82 -20.71 -3.66
N ARG A 888 -13.78 -20.71 -2.83
CA ARG A 888 -12.71 -21.70 -2.95
C ARG A 888 -13.05 -22.95 -2.12
N PRO A 889 -12.92 -24.16 -2.68
CA PRO A 889 -13.09 -25.39 -1.91
C PRO A 889 -12.14 -25.40 -0.70
N LYS A 890 -12.66 -25.73 0.48
CA LYS A 890 -11.90 -25.84 1.74
C LYS A 890 -11.37 -24.52 2.31
N MET A 891 -12.06 -23.41 2.15
CA MET A 891 -11.80 -22.26 3.01
C MET A 891 -12.16 -22.62 4.46
N PRO A 892 -11.20 -22.59 5.40
CA PRO A 892 -11.54 -22.79 6.80
C PRO A 892 -12.39 -21.61 7.27
N ARG A 893 -13.41 -21.89 8.09
CA ARG A 893 -14.16 -20.82 8.73
C ARG A 893 -13.34 -20.30 9.90
N TYR A 894 -13.25 -18.99 10.01
CA TYR A 894 -12.71 -18.37 11.22
C TYR A 894 -13.74 -18.52 12.32
N TRP A 895 -13.36 -19.19 13.39
CA TRP A 895 -14.13 -19.21 14.62
C TRP A 895 -13.41 -18.36 15.65
N TRP A 896 -14.02 -17.31 16.02
CA TRP A 896 -13.52 -16.40 17.04
C TRP A 896 -13.81 -16.97 18.44
#